data_ec80e951360645a2ede6b02990a48b42
#
_entry.id   ec80e951360645a2ede6b02990a48b42
#
_cell.length_a   1.000
_cell.length_b   1.000
_cell.length_c   1.000
_cell.angle_alpha   90.00
_cell.angle_beta   90.00
_cell.angle_gamma   90.00
#
_symmetry.space_group_name_H-M   'P 1'
#
loop_
_entity.id
_entity.type
_entity.pdbx_description
1 polymer ?
#
loop_
_entity_poly.entity_id
_entity_poly.type
_entity_poly.pdbx_seq_one_letter_code
_entity_poly.pdbx_strand_id
1 'polypeptide(L)'
;MKTRVKITFLMLWAMFMPLMMKAGVEVPPSGTDANLYGHVIDKQNGEHLPYIAILVKGTTIGTTTDVSGHYFLKNLPVGTLTLEIKSMGYRTIQKNVTVKAGVAIELNFELDPDDVSLDEVVVSANRSETKRRLAPNLVSVVNSKLFETTQATCLAQGLNFQPGVRTEDNCQNCGFTQVRINGLDGHYSQILIDSRPVFSALNGVYGLEQIPANMIDRVEVVRGGGSALFGASAIGGTINVITKEPSRNSAEVGHSFTSMGGSNSFDNATSANVSLVTDNNKAGFYAYGQSRYRQAYDHDGDGYSELPLLCNHTIGVNSYLKLSPYSKLTMQYHGINEFRRGGNKLDRVAHEANITEQVEHNIQGGGLSFDNFSPNEKSHFNAYFSFMSTARDSYYGGIGEGTPESIEAASKAYGKTHDFTYIFGTQYVYSFDKLLFMPSDLTLGAEYNYDGLNDVILGYDRDFSQKVRIGSLYFQNEWKNKKWSFLFGGRLDKHNMVDNVIFSPRVNLRFNPTEDINLRVTYAGGFRAPQAFDEDLHVGVVGGERLVTVLADDLKEESSNSFSVSADVYHKFGDVQVNFLVEGFYTDLNNVFALRQLGITDAQGNIVQERYNAYGAKVLGINLEGKAMFTKWFSLQAGLTLQQSKYDEAIAWNEEVPEQKYRKMMRAPNTYGYFTATFTPVKRFNASLTGNYTGKMLIGHNAGSGVEKPEAVTTPDFFALNAKLSYDIPVYKYLTLQVNAGVQNITNAYQKDFDKGWNRDSDYIYGPSLPRSYFVGMKLTY
;
A
#
# COMPACT_ATOMS: atom_id res chain seq x y z
N MET A 1 -0.46 34.13 -2.77
CA MET A 1 -0.98 33.09 -3.66
C MET A 1 -1.75 31.97 -2.93
N LYS A 2 -1.44 31.68 -1.65
CA LYS A 2 -2.09 30.62 -0.83
C LYS A 2 -3.62 30.74 -0.61
N THR A 3 -4.18 31.95 -0.70
CA THR A 3 -5.63 32.17 -0.47
C THR A 3 -6.47 32.02 -1.74
N ARG A 4 -5.93 32.29 -2.92
CA ARG A 4 -6.68 32.22 -4.19
C ARG A 4 -6.98 30.80 -4.67
N VAL A 5 -6.11 29.84 -4.40
CA VAL A 5 -6.34 28.44 -4.78
C VAL A 5 -7.44 27.80 -3.93
N LYS A 6 -7.51 28.13 -2.63
CA LYS A 6 -8.58 27.64 -1.73
C LYS A 6 -9.96 28.14 -2.15
N ILE A 7 -10.06 29.37 -2.63
CA ILE A 7 -11.33 29.98 -3.04
C ILE A 7 -11.80 29.44 -4.39
N THR A 8 -10.88 29.19 -5.32
CA THR A 8 -11.21 28.60 -6.64
C THR A 8 -11.74 27.17 -6.52
N PHE A 9 -11.20 26.37 -5.60
CA PHE A 9 -11.64 25.00 -5.36
C PHE A 9 -13.00 24.94 -4.66
N LEU A 10 -13.25 25.83 -3.67
CA LEU A 10 -14.57 25.97 -3.05
C LEU A 10 -15.62 26.48 -4.07
N MET A 11 -15.25 27.35 -5.00
CA MET A 11 -16.14 27.84 -6.06
C MET A 11 -16.43 26.78 -7.12
N LEU A 12 -15.47 25.92 -7.50
CA LEU A 12 -15.72 24.78 -8.36
C LEU A 12 -16.66 23.76 -7.68
N TRP A 13 -16.47 23.52 -6.40
CA TRP A 13 -17.33 22.62 -5.63
C TRP A 13 -18.75 23.20 -5.44
N ALA A 14 -18.84 24.50 -5.18
CA ALA A 14 -20.12 25.20 -5.12
C ALA A 14 -20.84 25.31 -6.49
N MET A 15 -20.11 25.25 -7.59
CA MET A 15 -20.68 25.19 -8.94
C MET A 15 -21.18 23.81 -9.33
N PHE A 16 -20.55 22.72 -8.81
CA PHE A 16 -21.01 21.34 -9.05
C PHE A 16 -22.18 20.94 -8.16
N MET A 17 -22.33 21.49 -6.95
CA MET A 17 -23.45 21.22 -6.06
C MET A 17 -24.83 21.55 -6.67
N PRO A 18 -25.06 22.70 -7.34
CA PRO A 18 -26.35 22.97 -7.97
C PRO A 18 -26.59 22.15 -9.25
N LEU A 19 -25.55 21.65 -9.94
CA LEU A 19 -25.75 20.69 -11.04
C LEU A 19 -26.20 19.31 -10.54
N MET A 20 -25.72 18.88 -9.36
CA MET A 20 -26.22 17.67 -8.73
C MET A 20 -27.66 17.80 -8.19
N MET A 21 -28.05 19.01 -7.74
CA MET A 21 -29.42 19.30 -7.28
C MET A 21 -30.44 19.52 -8.41
N LYS A 22 -30.00 19.85 -9.62
CA LYS A 22 -30.88 20.03 -10.79
C LYS A 22 -30.89 18.89 -11.81
N ALA A 23 -30.05 17.89 -11.64
CA ALA A 23 -30.14 16.62 -12.38
C ALA A 23 -31.24 15.70 -11.77
N GLY A 24 -32.40 16.25 -11.57
CA GLY A 24 -33.63 15.47 -11.68
C GLY A 24 -33.77 15.05 -13.14
N VAL A 25 -32.92 14.12 -13.59
CA VAL A 25 -33.26 13.25 -14.68
C VAL A 25 -34.40 12.44 -14.13
N GLU A 26 -35.64 12.76 -14.56
CA GLU A 26 -36.73 11.82 -14.53
C GLU A 26 -36.26 10.61 -15.32
N VAL A 27 -35.59 9.70 -14.61
CA VAL A 27 -35.47 8.32 -15.06
C VAL A 27 -36.92 7.88 -15.16
N PRO A 28 -37.42 7.43 -16.35
CA PRO A 28 -38.73 6.84 -16.43
C PRO A 28 -38.84 5.86 -15.27
N PRO A 29 -39.93 5.83 -14.50
CA PRO A 29 -40.08 4.89 -13.45
C PRO A 29 -39.93 3.51 -14.11
N SER A 30 -38.79 2.87 -13.92
CA SER A 30 -38.64 1.43 -14.14
C SER A 30 -39.42 0.78 -13.00
N GLY A 31 -40.72 1.03 -12.98
CA GLY A 31 -41.65 0.53 -11.98
C GLY A 31 -41.88 -0.94 -12.19
N THR A 32 -40.81 -1.72 -12.01
CA THR A 32 -40.99 -3.18 -11.94
C THR A 32 -41.75 -3.54 -10.68
N ASP A 33 -41.63 -2.69 -9.61
CA ASP A 33 -42.14 -2.98 -8.27
C ASP A 33 -41.79 -4.40 -7.79
N ALA A 34 -40.69 -4.94 -8.36
CA ALA A 34 -40.11 -6.21 -7.99
C ALA A 34 -39.19 -5.98 -6.81
N ASN A 35 -39.50 -6.48 -5.65
CA ASN A 35 -38.82 -6.18 -4.41
C ASN A 35 -38.32 -7.44 -3.70
N LEU A 36 -37.18 -7.37 -3.02
CA LEU A 36 -36.69 -8.39 -2.09
C LEU A 36 -36.48 -7.77 -0.72
N TYR A 37 -36.90 -8.49 0.31
CA TYR A 37 -36.63 -8.10 1.70
C TYR A 37 -36.37 -9.33 2.55
N GLY A 38 -35.80 -9.14 3.72
CA GLY A 38 -35.50 -10.22 4.64
C GLY A 38 -34.47 -9.82 5.70
N HIS A 39 -33.88 -10.81 6.31
CA HIS A 39 -32.84 -10.61 7.31
C HIS A 39 -31.65 -11.53 7.07
N VAL A 40 -30.52 -11.17 7.66
CA VAL A 40 -29.29 -11.98 7.64
C VAL A 40 -28.92 -12.30 9.08
N ILE A 41 -28.68 -13.58 9.37
CA ILE A 41 -28.30 -14.06 10.70
C ILE A 41 -26.98 -14.83 10.66
N ASP A 42 -26.29 -14.85 11.79
CA ASP A 42 -25.19 -15.77 12.05
C ASP A 42 -25.75 -17.16 12.26
N LYS A 43 -25.33 -18.11 11.45
CA LYS A 43 -25.81 -19.50 11.48
C LYS A 43 -25.46 -20.26 12.76
N GLN A 44 -24.40 -19.84 13.46
CA GLN A 44 -23.96 -20.54 14.66
C GLN A 44 -24.72 -20.13 15.93
N ASN A 45 -25.08 -18.84 16.03
CA ASN A 45 -25.68 -18.29 17.24
C ASN A 45 -27.08 -17.69 17.03
N GLY A 46 -27.55 -17.60 15.75
CA GLY A 46 -28.83 -17.02 15.39
C GLY A 46 -28.94 -15.51 15.58
N GLU A 47 -27.84 -14.81 15.89
CA GLU A 47 -27.87 -13.36 16.03
C GLU A 47 -28.04 -12.69 14.65
N HIS A 48 -28.88 -11.66 14.59
CA HIS A 48 -29.05 -10.84 13.42
C HIS A 48 -27.76 -10.06 13.11
N LEU A 49 -27.33 -10.09 11.86
CA LEU A 49 -26.09 -9.50 11.41
C LEU A 49 -26.32 -8.13 10.76
N PRO A 50 -25.93 -7.05 11.43
CA PRO A 50 -26.01 -5.71 10.85
C PRO A 50 -24.96 -5.50 9.77
N TYR A 51 -25.28 -4.62 8.81
CA TYR A 51 -24.35 -4.09 7.82
C TYR A 51 -23.73 -5.11 6.85
N ILE A 52 -24.43 -6.20 6.61
CA ILE A 52 -24.07 -7.21 5.60
C ILE A 52 -24.42 -6.68 4.21
N ALA A 53 -23.49 -6.68 3.30
CA ALA A 53 -23.72 -6.28 1.92
C ALA A 53 -24.50 -7.36 1.15
N ILE A 54 -25.58 -6.95 0.48
CA ILE A 54 -26.39 -7.78 -0.41
C ILE A 54 -26.38 -7.13 -1.78
N LEU A 55 -25.70 -7.76 -2.73
CA LEU A 55 -25.46 -7.23 -4.07
C LEU A 55 -26.14 -8.08 -5.13
N VAL A 56 -26.59 -7.47 -6.20
CA VAL A 56 -27.01 -8.18 -7.42
C VAL A 56 -25.80 -8.27 -8.34
N LYS A 57 -25.28 -9.49 -8.53
CA LYS A 57 -24.07 -9.74 -9.32
C LYS A 57 -24.20 -9.20 -10.74
N GLY A 58 -23.11 -8.66 -11.28
CA GLY A 58 -23.10 -8.06 -12.62
C GLY A 58 -23.89 -6.76 -12.75
N THR A 59 -24.25 -6.13 -11.63
CA THR A 59 -24.98 -4.86 -11.60
C THR A 59 -24.38 -3.92 -10.54
N THR A 60 -24.87 -2.70 -10.52
CA THR A 60 -24.58 -1.74 -9.44
C THR A 60 -25.63 -1.79 -8.32
N ILE A 61 -26.63 -2.68 -8.41
CA ILE A 61 -27.72 -2.78 -7.45
C ILE A 61 -27.20 -3.49 -6.19
N GLY A 62 -27.48 -2.91 -5.04
CA GLY A 62 -27.16 -3.52 -3.75
C GLY A 62 -27.68 -2.69 -2.60
N THR A 63 -27.67 -3.29 -1.44
CA THR A 63 -28.03 -2.69 -0.14
C THR A 63 -27.18 -3.30 0.96
N THR A 64 -27.30 -2.78 2.18
CA THR A 64 -26.77 -3.42 3.39
C THR A 64 -27.90 -3.70 4.36
N THR A 65 -27.71 -4.70 5.24
CA THR A 65 -28.62 -4.87 6.37
C THR A 65 -28.51 -3.66 7.29
N ASP A 66 -29.63 -3.28 7.89
CA ASP A 66 -29.69 -2.24 8.92
C ASP A 66 -29.10 -2.74 10.27
N VAL A 67 -29.20 -1.92 11.32
CA VAL A 67 -28.70 -2.27 12.67
C VAL A 67 -29.42 -3.48 13.28
N SER A 68 -30.60 -3.82 12.79
CA SER A 68 -31.38 -4.99 13.22
C SER A 68 -31.18 -6.20 12.33
N GLY A 69 -30.27 -6.12 11.36
CA GLY A 69 -29.94 -7.19 10.43
C GLY A 69 -30.94 -7.39 9.29
N HIS A 70 -31.86 -6.44 9.05
CA HIS A 70 -32.85 -6.52 7.99
C HIS A 70 -32.42 -5.74 6.76
N TYR A 71 -32.88 -6.15 5.57
CA TYR A 71 -32.58 -5.50 4.32
C TYR A 71 -33.80 -5.34 3.43
N PHE A 72 -33.69 -4.40 2.50
CA PHE A 72 -34.72 -4.18 1.46
C PHE A 72 -34.06 -3.77 0.14
N LEU A 73 -34.37 -4.48 -0.95
CA LEU A 73 -34.01 -4.18 -2.34
C LEU A 73 -35.27 -3.86 -3.15
N LYS A 74 -35.30 -2.68 -3.77
CA LYS A 74 -36.47 -2.17 -4.49
C LYS A 74 -36.26 -2.12 -6.00
N ASN A 75 -37.36 -2.29 -6.76
CA ASN A 75 -37.37 -2.07 -8.21
C ASN A 75 -36.29 -2.87 -8.96
N LEU A 76 -36.17 -4.13 -8.64
CA LEU A 76 -35.18 -5.03 -9.23
C LEU A 76 -35.53 -5.31 -10.71
N PRO A 77 -34.52 -5.55 -11.57
CA PRO A 77 -34.76 -6.07 -12.92
C PRO A 77 -35.55 -7.39 -12.86
N VAL A 78 -36.61 -7.51 -13.67
CA VAL A 78 -37.38 -8.73 -13.74
C VAL A 78 -36.58 -9.85 -14.41
N GLY A 79 -36.63 -11.04 -13.84
CA GLY A 79 -35.88 -12.21 -14.31
C GLY A 79 -35.15 -12.94 -13.20
N THR A 80 -34.24 -13.83 -13.57
CA THR A 80 -33.41 -14.54 -12.59
C THR A 80 -32.15 -13.75 -12.31
N LEU A 81 -31.97 -13.35 -11.05
CA LEU A 81 -30.85 -12.58 -10.56
C LEU A 81 -29.98 -13.45 -9.64
N THR A 82 -28.68 -13.25 -9.70
CA THR A 82 -27.74 -13.84 -8.73
C THR A 82 -27.46 -12.84 -7.62
N LEU A 83 -27.93 -13.13 -6.41
CA LEU A 83 -27.58 -12.34 -5.23
C LEU A 83 -26.26 -12.81 -4.66
N GLU A 84 -25.42 -11.87 -4.27
CA GLU A 84 -24.17 -12.10 -3.54
C GLU A 84 -24.26 -11.42 -2.18
N ILE A 85 -24.17 -12.21 -1.11
CA ILE A 85 -24.21 -11.75 0.27
C ILE A 85 -22.80 -11.87 0.83
N LYS A 86 -22.18 -10.73 1.16
CA LYS A 86 -20.80 -10.68 1.60
C LYS A 86 -20.59 -9.77 2.82
N SER A 87 -19.73 -10.22 3.72
CA SER A 87 -19.25 -9.45 4.87
C SER A 87 -17.90 -9.97 5.31
N MET A 88 -17.09 -9.09 5.88
CA MET A 88 -15.84 -9.50 6.53
C MET A 88 -16.15 -10.42 7.72
N GLY A 89 -15.41 -11.53 7.83
CA GLY A 89 -15.60 -12.53 8.87
C GLY A 89 -16.71 -13.53 8.60
N TYR A 90 -17.32 -13.53 7.41
CA TYR A 90 -18.35 -14.49 7.00
C TYR A 90 -18.10 -15.02 5.59
N ARG A 91 -18.51 -16.28 5.35
CA ARG A 91 -18.45 -16.88 4.01
C ARG A 91 -19.42 -16.19 3.07
N THR A 92 -18.95 -15.76 1.92
CA THR A 92 -19.78 -15.16 0.88
C THR A 92 -20.73 -16.19 0.30
N ILE A 93 -22.04 -15.90 0.34
CA ILE A 93 -23.09 -16.72 -0.26
C ILE A 93 -23.51 -16.14 -1.60
N GLN A 94 -23.71 -16.99 -2.61
CA GLN A 94 -24.39 -16.64 -3.86
C GLN A 94 -25.69 -17.45 -3.98
N LYS A 95 -26.79 -16.76 -4.31
CA LYS A 95 -28.13 -17.39 -4.48
C LYS A 95 -28.86 -16.81 -5.65
N ASN A 96 -29.34 -17.69 -6.52
CA ASN A 96 -30.22 -17.30 -7.61
C ASN A 96 -31.65 -17.11 -7.10
N VAL A 97 -32.27 -16.01 -7.51
CA VAL A 97 -33.69 -15.69 -7.23
C VAL A 97 -34.37 -15.20 -8.50
N THR A 98 -35.58 -15.67 -8.76
CA THR A 98 -36.38 -15.17 -9.89
C THR A 98 -37.38 -14.15 -9.38
N VAL A 99 -37.21 -12.90 -9.81
CA VAL A 99 -38.08 -11.79 -9.43
C VAL A 99 -39.08 -11.48 -10.54
N LYS A 100 -40.30 -11.11 -10.15
CA LYS A 100 -41.43 -10.78 -11.06
C LYS A 100 -41.92 -9.38 -10.74
N ALA A 101 -42.40 -8.66 -11.77
CA ALA A 101 -42.98 -7.33 -11.60
C ALA A 101 -44.15 -7.33 -10.61
N GLY A 102 -44.24 -6.34 -9.75
CA GLY A 102 -45.28 -6.18 -8.75
C GLY A 102 -45.24 -7.19 -7.60
N VAL A 103 -44.15 -7.94 -7.43
CA VAL A 103 -44.03 -8.98 -6.39
C VAL A 103 -42.90 -8.62 -5.42
N ALA A 104 -43.22 -8.62 -4.12
CA ALA A 104 -42.25 -8.57 -3.05
C ALA A 104 -42.00 -9.98 -2.50
N ILE A 105 -40.72 -10.41 -2.50
CA ILE A 105 -40.32 -11.74 -2.06
C ILE A 105 -39.52 -11.59 -0.76
N GLU A 106 -39.88 -12.36 0.25
CA GLU A 106 -39.04 -12.50 1.47
C GLU A 106 -37.95 -13.53 1.23
N LEU A 107 -36.70 -13.17 1.55
CA LEU A 107 -35.55 -14.05 1.38
C LEU A 107 -34.55 -13.81 2.50
N ASN A 108 -34.41 -14.80 3.36
CA ASN A 108 -33.53 -14.76 4.53
C ASN A 108 -32.26 -15.51 4.26
N PHE A 109 -31.14 -15.08 4.89
CA PHE A 109 -29.82 -15.69 4.76
C PHE A 109 -29.22 -16.03 6.10
N GLU A 110 -28.54 -17.17 6.13
CA GLU A 110 -27.72 -17.62 7.25
C GLU A 110 -26.27 -17.62 6.77
N LEU A 111 -25.40 -16.86 7.44
CA LEU A 111 -23.98 -16.80 7.12
C LEU A 111 -23.17 -17.69 8.05
N ASP A 112 -22.32 -18.52 7.48
CA ASP A 112 -21.29 -19.25 8.21
C ASP A 112 -20.11 -18.30 8.50
N PRO A 113 -19.64 -18.18 9.76
CA PRO A 113 -18.44 -17.43 10.09
C PRO A 113 -17.22 -17.93 9.30
N ASP A 114 -16.42 -16.99 8.82
CA ASP A 114 -15.16 -17.23 8.09
C ASP A 114 -14.02 -16.46 8.73
N ASP A 115 -13.62 -16.91 9.91
CA ASP A 115 -12.64 -16.23 10.76
C ASP A 115 -11.21 -16.33 10.21
N VAL A 116 -10.97 -17.19 9.24
CA VAL A 116 -9.67 -17.36 8.55
C VAL A 116 -9.65 -16.78 7.14
N SER A 117 -10.68 -16.01 6.76
CA SER A 117 -10.79 -15.25 5.49
C SER A 117 -10.70 -16.13 4.23
N LEU A 118 -11.39 -17.27 4.23
CA LEU A 118 -11.41 -18.24 3.12
C LEU A 118 -12.02 -17.65 1.84
N ASP A 119 -13.13 -16.94 1.97
CA ASP A 119 -13.92 -16.37 0.87
C ASP A 119 -13.76 -14.84 0.71
N GLU A 120 -12.67 -14.27 1.23
CA GLU A 120 -12.34 -12.86 1.06
C GLU A 120 -12.20 -12.52 -0.44
N VAL A 121 -12.78 -11.37 -0.84
CA VAL A 121 -12.74 -10.92 -2.24
C VAL A 121 -11.50 -10.08 -2.48
N VAL A 122 -10.76 -10.41 -3.53
CA VAL A 122 -9.56 -9.71 -3.97
C VAL A 122 -9.70 -9.26 -5.42
N VAL A 123 -9.01 -8.18 -5.79
CA VAL A 123 -9.00 -7.62 -7.16
C VAL A 123 -7.61 -7.68 -7.80
N SER A 124 -6.55 -7.75 -7.00
CA SER A 124 -5.16 -7.68 -7.48
C SER A 124 -4.70 -8.94 -8.23
N ALA A 125 -5.46 -10.03 -8.15
CA ALA A 125 -5.12 -11.28 -8.82
C ALA A 125 -5.21 -11.21 -10.35
N ASN A 126 -6.25 -10.55 -10.87
CA ASN A 126 -6.56 -10.49 -12.30
C ASN A 126 -7.30 -9.19 -12.72
N ARG A 127 -7.25 -8.14 -11.89
CA ARG A 127 -7.97 -6.87 -12.05
C ARG A 127 -9.51 -7.04 -12.11
N SER A 128 -10.02 -8.10 -11.50
CA SER A 128 -11.45 -8.37 -11.36
C SER A 128 -11.76 -8.95 -10.00
N GLU A 129 -12.93 -8.65 -9.45
CA GLU A 129 -13.35 -9.20 -8.17
C GLU A 129 -13.38 -10.74 -8.22
N THR A 130 -12.61 -11.37 -7.34
CA THR A 130 -12.48 -12.83 -7.29
C THR A 130 -12.32 -13.27 -5.83
N LYS A 131 -12.93 -14.39 -5.45
CA LYS A 131 -12.69 -15.00 -4.14
C LYS A 131 -11.21 -15.41 -4.04
N ARG A 132 -10.54 -15.09 -2.93
CA ARG A 132 -9.11 -15.37 -2.70
C ARG A 132 -8.77 -16.84 -2.99
N ARG A 133 -9.60 -17.79 -2.56
CA ARG A 133 -9.40 -19.23 -2.83
C ARG A 133 -9.50 -19.61 -4.31
N LEU A 134 -10.20 -18.83 -5.12
CA LEU A 134 -10.36 -19.05 -6.57
C LEU A 134 -9.44 -18.18 -7.41
N ALA A 135 -8.69 -17.28 -6.78
CA ALA A 135 -7.74 -16.42 -7.46
C ALA A 135 -6.62 -17.23 -8.12
N PRO A 136 -6.23 -16.89 -9.38
CA PRO A 136 -5.22 -17.64 -10.13
C PRO A 136 -3.82 -17.56 -9.49
N ASN A 137 -3.51 -16.49 -8.78
CA ASN A 137 -2.28 -16.31 -8.01
C ASN A 137 -2.58 -16.05 -6.54
N LEU A 138 -1.56 -16.18 -5.70
CA LEU A 138 -1.65 -15.91 -4.28
C LEU A 138 -1.76 -14.41 -4.03
N VAL A 139 -2.78 -13.98 -3.28
CA VAL A 139 -2.96 -12.62 -2.78
C VAL A 139 -3.01 -12.68 -1.26
N SER A 140 -2.13 -11.96 -0.61
CA SER A 140 -2.19 -11.73 0.84
C SER A 140 -2.99 -10.47 1.13
N VAL A 141 -3.79 -10.48 2.19
CA VAL A 141 -4.67 -9.36 2.54
C VAL A 141 -4.40 -8.88 3.96
N VAL A 142 -4.19 -7.58 4.09
CA VAL A 142 -4.16 -6.83 5.35
C VAL A 142 -5.46 -6.06 5.46
N ASN A 143 -6.34 -6.45 6.35
CA ASN A 143 -7.63 -5.78 6.53
C ASN A 143 -7.54 -4.62 7.54
N SER A 144 -8.55 -3.77 7.58
CA SER A 144 -8.63 -2.62 8.50
C SER A 144 -8.57 -3.04 9.98
N LYS A 145 -9.05 -4.23 10.34
CA LYS A 145 -8.98 -4.77 11.72
C LYS A 145 -7.52 -5.01 12.16
N LEU A 146 -6.63 -5.43 11.25
CA LEU A 146 -5.21 -5.60 11.57
C LEU A 146 -4.55 -4.25 11.89
N PHE A 147 -4.85 -3.18 11.14
CA PHE A 147 -4.38 -1.82 11.46
C PHE A 147 -4.84 -1.38 12.86
N GLU A 148 -6.10 -1.65 13.22
CA GLU A 148 -6.61 -1.37 14.58
C GLU A 148 -5.89 -2.22 15.64
N THR A 149 -5.71 -3.52 15.41
CA THR A 149 -5.07 -4.46 16.33
C THR A 149 -3.63 -4.07 16.64
N THR A 150 -2.89 -3.65 15.61
CA THR A 150 -1.46 -3.29 15.70
C THR A 150 -1.23 -1.82 16.07
N GLN A 151 -2.29 -1.02 16.25
CA GLN A 151 -2.23 0.43 16.47
C GLN A 151 -1.52 1.17 15.31
N ALA A 152 -1.61 0.67 14.09
CA ALA A 152 -1.03 1.29 12.92
C ALA A 152 -1.83 2.53 12.50
N THR A 153 -1.16 3.67 12.31
CA THR A 153 -1.75 4.94 11.89
C THR A 153 -1.61 5.21 10.40
N CYS A 154 -0.72 4.48 9.73
CA CYS A 154 -0.42 4.62 8.29
C CYS A 154 -0.15 3.25 7.64
N LEU A 155 -0.08 3.23 6.30
CA LEU A 155 0.15 2.02 5.52
C LEU A 155 1.44 1.29 5.93
N ALA A 156 2.57 2.01 6.06
CA ALA A 156 3.88 1.44 6.38
C ALA A 156 3.84 0.52 7.61
N GLN A 157 3.17 0.95 8.67
CA GLN A 157 3.12 0.21 9.93
C GLN A 157 2.32 -1.10 9.82
N GLY A 158 1.26 -1.13 9.00
CA GLY A 158 0.44 -2.34 8.80
C GLY A 158 1.11 -3.41 7.95
N LEU A 159 2.02 -3.02 7.04
CA LEU A 159 2.67 -3.93 6.10
C LEU A 159 3.62 -4.94 6.76
N ASN A 160 4.18 -4.62 7.92
CA ASN A 160 5.08 -5.51 8.67
C ASN A 160 4.41 -6.81 9.20
N PHE A 161 3.10 -6.93 9.04
CA PHE A 161 2.32 -8.10 9.48
C PHE A 161 1.88 -8.98 8.30
N GLN A 162 2.75 -9.12 7.30
CA GLN A 162 2.58 -10.02 6.15
C GLN A 162 3.85 -10.81 5.88
N PRO A 163 3.77 -12.11 5.55
CA PRO A 163 4.95 -12.88 5.19
C PRO A 163 5.56 -12.32 3.90
N GLY A 164 6.88 -12.30 3.82
CA GLY A 164 7.62 -11.78 2.66
C GLY A 164 7.65 -10.26 2.56
N VAL A 165 7.06 -9.51 3.50
CA VAL A 165 7.02 -8.04 3.48
C VAL A 165 7.68 -7.48 4.72
N ARG A 166 8.50 -6.46 4.56
CA ARG A 166 9.15 -5.73 5.65
C ARG A 166 9.28 -4.25 5.28
N THR A 167 8.94 -3.38 6.21
CA THR A 167 9.26 -1.96 6.12
C THR A 167 10.50 -1.66 6.96
N GLU A 168 11.31 -0.71 6.51
CA GLU A 168 12.49 -0.24 7.22
C GLU A 168 12.70 1.24 7.00
N ASP A 169 13.30 1.89 8.00
CA ASP A 169 13.77 3.27 7.89
C ASP A 169 15.21 3.25 7.37
N ASN A 170 15.49 4.10 6.37
CA ASN A 170 16.78 4.15 5.70
C ASN A 170 17.52 5.48 5.91
N CYS A 171 16.96 6.42 6.66
CA CYS A 171 17.59 7.70 6.93
C CYS A 171 17.14 8.23 8.30
N GLN A 172 18.10 8.58 9.15
CA GLN A 172 17.87 9.16 10.48
C GLN A 172 17.30 10.58 10.38
N ASN A 173 17.77 11.37 9.40
CA ASN A 173 17.45 12.78 9.33
C ASN A 173 16.08 13.05 8.70
N CYS A 174 15.69 12.36 7.61
CA CYS A 174 14.39 12.58 6.96
C CYS A 174 13.34 11.52 7.29
N GLY A 175 13.74 10.37 7.86
CA GLY A 175 12.83 9.27 8.14
C GLY A 175 12.28 8.60 6.88
N PHE A 176 13.15 8.43 5.89
CA PHE A 176 12.83 7.72 4.67
C PHE A 176 12.49 6.26 4.96
N THR A 177 11.28 5.82 4.61
CA THR A 177 10.79 4.46 4.86
C THR A 177 10.58 3.71 3.56
N GLN A 178 11.18 2.52 3.43
CA GLN A 178 11.00 1.61 2.30
C GLN A 178 10.20 0.37 2.68
N VAL A 179 9.54 -0.22 1.67
CA VAL A 179 8.96 -1.56 1.77
C VAL A 179 9.79 -2.54 0.93
N ARG A 180 10.21 -3.63 1.55
CA ARG A 180 10.91 -4.74 0.87
C ARG A 180 9.97 -5.92 0.72
N ILE A 181 9.89 -6.47 -0.49
CA ILE A 181 9.13 -7.69 -0.78
C ILE A 181 10.11 -8.82 -1.13
N ASN A 182 10.06 -9.90 -0.37
CA ASN A 182 10.94 -11.07 -0.55
C ASN A 182 12.44 -10.68 -0.62
N GLY A 183 12.85 -9.65 0.16
CA GLY A 183 14.24 -9.18 0.23
C GLY A 183 14.72 -8.32 -0.94
N LEU A 184 13.85 -7.98 -1.88
CA LEU A 184 14.11 -6.98 -2.91
C LEU A 184 13.82 -5.57 -2.38
N ASP A 185 14.59 -4.60 -2.84
CA ASP A 185 14.50 -3.20 -2.45
C ASP A 185 13.15 -2.57 -2.82
N GLY A 186 12.82 -1.46 -2.16
CA GLY A 186 11.55 -0.77 -2.34
C GLY A 186 11.25 -0.35 -3.77
N HIS A 187 12.26 0.03 -4.53
CA HIS A 187 12.11 0.41 -5.93
C HIS A 187 11.69 -0.73 -6.88
N TYR A 188 11.73 -1.99 -6.42
CA TYR A 188 11.18 -3.15 -7.12
C TYR A 188 9.72 -3.46 -6.74
N SER A 189 9.13 -2.66 -5.85
CA SER A 189 7.77 -2.83 -5.36
C SER A 189 6.88 -1.71 -5.88
N GLN A 190 5.77 -2.06 -6.54
CA GLN A 190 4.82 -1.08 -7.03
C GLN A 190 3.66 -0.88 -6.07
N ILE A 191 3.41 0.38 -5.69
CA ILE A 191 2.29 0.77 -4.84
C ILE A 191 1.16 1.27 -5.73
N LEU A 192 -0.05 0.76 -5.46
CA LEU A 192 -1.26 1.08 -6.19
C LEU A 192 -2.32 1.62 -5.23
N ILE A 193 -3.16 2.51 -5.70
CA ILE A 193 -4.43 2.88 -5.06
C ILE A 193 -5.55 2.45 -5.99
N ASP A 194 -6.44 1.57 -5.50
CA ASP A 194 -7.54 0.98 -6.27
C ASP A 194 -7.11 0.43 -7.63
N SER A 195 -6.02 -0.36 -7.62
CA SER A 195 -5.41 -1.01 -8.79
C SER A 195 -4.78 -0.06 -9.82
N ARG A 196 -4.46 1.17 -9.44
CA ARG A 196 -3.87 2.19 -10.33
C ARG A 196 -2.52 2.64 -9.81
N PRO A 197 -1.46 2.60 -10.63
CA PRO A 197 -0.16 3.12 -10.25
C PRO A 197 -0.22 4.66 -10.27
N VAL A 198 -0.49 5.24 -9.10
CA VAL A 198 -0.53 6.71 -8.93
C VAL A 198 0.70 7.26 -8.23
N PHE A 199 1.60 6.38 -7.76
CA PHE A 199 2.85 6.80 -7.18
C PHE A 199 3.87 7.08 -8.28
N SER A 200 4.33 8.32 -8.32
CA SER A 200 5.44 8.76 -9.15
C SER A 200 6.79 8.35 -8.56
N ALA A 201 7.83 8.64 -9.31
CA ALA A 201 9.20 8.49 -8.81
C ALA A 201 9.43 9.23 -7.49
N LEU A 202 8.81 10.42 -7.29
CA LEU A 202 8.99 11.24 -6.10
C LEU A 202 8.24 10.72 -4.87
N ASN A 203 7.10 10.07 -5.05
CA ASN A 203 6.24 9.62 -3.93
C ASN A 203 6.49 8.17 -3.52
N GLY A 204 7.36 7.43 -4.21
CA GLY A 204 7.67 6.03 -3.93
C GLY A 204 8.27 5.82 -2.54
N VAL A 205 8.90 6.82 -2.00
CA VAL A 205 9.69 6.79 -0.76
C VAL A 205 8.85 7.20 0.45
N TYR A 206 8.31 8.40 0.46
CA TYR A 206 7.55 8.91 1.61
C TYR A 206 6.08 8.47 1.59
N GLY A 207 5.57 8.06 0.46
CA GLY A 207 4.15 7.74 0.24
C GLY A 207 3.57 6.69 1.19
N LEU A 208 4.37 5.75 1.66
CA LEU A 208 3.93 4.70 2.59
C LEU A 208 3.46 5.24 3.95
N GLU A 209 4.12 6.26 4.49
CA GLU A 209 3.70 6.91 5.73
C GLU A 209 2.61 7.97 5.51
N GLN A 210 2.46 8.48 4.30
CA GLN A 210 1.48 9.49 3.92
C GLN A 210 0.06 8.94 3.75
N ILE A 211 -0.10 7.63 3.51
CA ILE A 211 -1.40 6.97 3.38
C ILE A 211 -1.95 6.64 4.77
N PRO A 212 -3.01 7.34 5.24
CA PRO A 212 -3.55 7.14 6.56
C PRO A 212 -4.40 5.86 6.64
N ALA A 213 -4.35 5.17 7.78
CA ALA A 213 -5.07 3.91 8.00
C ALA A 213 -6.60 4.06 7.85
N ASN A 214 -7.18 5.23 8.16
CA ASN A 214 -8.62 5.45 8.05
C ASN A 214 -9.15 5.54 6.61
N MET A 215 -8.28 5.77 5.61
CA MET A 215 -8.59 5.69 4.19
C MET A 215 -8.74 4.23 3.72
N ILE A 216 -8.05 3.29 4.37
CA ILE A 216 -7.84 1.92 3.91
C ILE A 216 -9.00 1.02 4.31
N ASP A 217 -9.61 0.33 3.32
CA ASP A 217 -10.49 -0.82 3.56
C ASP A 217 -9.65 -2.07 3.79
N ARG A 218 -8.76 -2.36 2.84
CA ARG A 218 -7.77 -3.44 2.91
C ARG A 218 -6.57 -3.14 2.03
N VAL A 219 -5.48 -3.84 2.28
CA VAL A 219 -4.30 -3.83 1.40
C VAL A 219 -4.11 -5.23 0.85
N GLU A 220 -4.01 -5.33 -0.46
CA GLU A 220 -3.76 -6.58 -1.18
C GLU A 220 -2.30 -6.61 -1.63
N VAL A 221 -1.56 -7.64 -1.22
CA VAL A 221 -0.15 -7.83 -1.57
C VAL A 221 -0.02 -9.03 -2.50
N VAL A 222 0.50 -8.80 -3.68
CA VAL A 222 0.92 -9.83 -4.64
C VAL A 222 2.42 -9.84 -4.69
N ARG A 223 3.04 -10.97 -4.35
CA ARG A 223 4.51 -11.15 -4.37
C ARG A 223 4.96 -11.71 -5.71
N GLY A 224 6.20 -11.39 -6.10
CA GLY A 224 6.77 -11.74 -7.40
C GLY A 224 6.28 -10.85 -8.54
N GLY A 225 6.70 -11.12 -9.78
CA GLY A 225 6.45 -10.26 -10.93
C GLY A 225 4.98 -9.91 -11.16
N GLY A 226 4.67 -8.62 -11.10
CA GLY A 226 3.34 -8.05 -11.32
C GLY A 226 3.22 -7.21 -12.61
N SER A 227 4.32 -7.03 -13.34
CA SER A 227 4.39 -6.10 -14.49
C SER A 227 3.40 -6.43 -15.61
N ALA A 228 3.06 -7.69 -15.79
CA ALA A 228 2.06 -8.12 -16.78
C ALA A 228 0.66 -7.48 -16.56
N LEU A 229 0.34 -7.04 -15.33
CA LEU A 229 -0.91 -6.34 -15.04
C LEU A 229 -0.69 -4.86 -14.76
N PHE A 230 0.35 -4.53 -14.00
CA PHE A 230 0.50 -3.22 -13.37
C PHE A 230 1.64 -2.38 -13.97
N GLY A 231 2.43 -2.94 -14.91
CA GLY A 231 3.48 -2.23 -15.64
C GLY A 231 4.81 -2.16 -14.91
N ALA A 232 5.58 -1.11 -15.15
CA ALA A 232 6.93 -0.94 -14.65
C ALA A 232 7.02 -0.99 -13.11
N SER A 233 8.20 -1.37 -12.60
CA SER A 233 8.55 -1.45 -11.18
C SER A 233 7.85 -2.55 -10.35
N ALA A 234 7.01 -3.38 -10.95
CA ALA A 234 6.38 -4.51 -10.26
C ALA A 234 7.22 -5.80 -10.39
N ILE A 235 8.49 -5.74 -10.03
CA ILE A 235 9.44 -6.87 -10.06
C ILE A 235 9.31 -7.71 -8.79
N GLY A 236 9.43 -7.08 -7.62
CA GLY A 236 9.32 -7.73 -6.31
C GLY A 236 7.87 -8.06 -5.94
N GLY A 237 6.96 -7.23 -6.41
CA GLY A 237 5.53 -7.39 -6.17
C GLY A 237 4.73 -6.09 -6.29
N THR A 238 3.45 -6.20 -5.96
CA THR A 238 2.54 -5.06 -5.91
C THR A 238 1.85 -4.96 -4.56
N ILE A 239 1.70 -3.75 -4.05
CA ILE A 239 0.94 -3.41 -2.86
C ILE A 239 -0.23 -2.55 -3.31
N ASN A 240 -1.43 -3.10 -3.29
CA ASN A 240 -2.63 -2.44 -3.76
C ASN A 240 -3.49 -2.01 -2.57
N VAL A 241 -3.56 -0.72 -2.33
CA VAL A 241 -4.40 -0.11 -1.31
C VAL A 241 -5.80 0.03 -1.86
N ILE A 242 -6.74 -0.73 -1.29
CA ILE A 242 -8.16 -0.60 -1.62
C ILE A 242 -8.77 0.39 -0.63
N THR A 243 -9.36 1.45 -1.18
CA THR A 243 -9.94 2.53 -0.38
C THR A 243 -11.35 2.19 0.09
N LYS A 244 -11.74 2.76 1.25
CA LYS A 244 -13.12 2.60 1.76
C LYS A 244 -14.14 3.23 0.83
N GLU A 245 -15.13 2.46 0.41
CA GLU A 245 -16.33 2.97 -0.27
C GLU A 245 -17.45 3.25 0.75
N PRO A 246 -18.25 4.30 0.54
CA PRO A 246 -19.43 4.53 1.37
C PRO A 246 -20.45 3.40 1.18
N SER A 247 -20.77 2.70 2.25
CA SER A 247 -21.73 1.56 2.25
C SER A 247 -22.94 1.82 3.15
N ARG A 248 -22.81 2.68 4.15
CA ARG A 248 -23.83 3.03 5.15
C ARG A 248 -23.58 4.42 5.71
N ASN A 249 -24.58 4.98 6.38
CA ASN A 249 -24.41 6.20 7.16
C ASN A 249 -23.64 5.89 8.45
N SER A 250 -22.48 6.53 8.64
CA SER A 250 -21.64 6.35 9.81
C SER A 250 -20.68 7.52 9.96
N ALA A 251 -20.18 7.73 11.16
CA ALA A 251 -19.14 8.72 11.46
C ALA A 251 -18.19 8.14 12.52
N GLU A 252 -16.92 8.47 12.41
CA GLU A 252 -15.91 8.08 13.37
C GLU A 252 -14.94 9.23 13.61
N VAL A 253 -14.57 9.45 14.87
CA VAL A 253 -13.51 10.38 15.27
C VAL A 253 -12.61 9.65 16.26
N GLY A 254 -11.32 9.63 16.01
CA GLY A 254 -10.33 8.99 16.86
C GLY A 254 -9.16 9.91 17.19
N HIS A 255 -8.59 9.74 18.37
CA HIS A 255 -7.35 10.38 18.79
C HIS A 255 -6.45 9.38 19.50
N SER A 256 -5.15 9.45 19.21
CA SER A 256 -4.11 8.62 19.81
C SER A 256 -2.94 9.50 20.22
N PHE A 257 -2.46 9.30 21.43
CA PHE A 257 -1.26 9.92 21.99
C PHE A 257 -0.24 8.83 22.31
N THR A 258 0.99 8.98 21.84
CA THR A 258 2.10 8.05 22.09
C THR A 258 3.30 8.80 22.66
N SER A 259 3.79 8.40 23.84
CA SER A 259 5.07 8.85 24.43
C SER A 259 6.17 7.93 23.94
N MET A 260 7.18 8.46 23.26
CA MET A 260 8.28 7.72 22.66
C MET A 260 9.44 7.57 23.63
N GLY A 261 9.97 6.36 23.79
CA GLY A 261 11.14 6.08 24.64
C GLY A 261 10.94 6.38 26.14
N GLY A 262 9.70 6.63 26.60
CA GLY A 262 9.47 7.16 27.95
C GLY A 262 10.00 8.57 28.17
N SER A 263 10.34 9.27 27.10
CA SER A 263 10.82 10.66 27.08
C SER A 263 9.67 11.66 27.00
N ASN A 264 10.00 12.95 26.90
CA ASN A 264 9.04 14.02 26.65
C ASN A 264 8.62 14.10 25.16
N SER A 265 9.26 13.31 24.27
CA SER A 265 8.89 13.27 22.85
C SER A 265 7.62 12.46 22.65
N PHE A 266 6.70 12.98 21.85
CA PHE A 266 5.40 12.35 21.62
C PHE A 266 4.97 12.35 20.16
N ASP A 267 4.05 11.44 19.82
CA ASP A 267 3.35 11.33 18.55
C ASP A 267 1.85 11.39 18.80
N ASN A 268 1.19 12.38 18.21
CA ASN A 268 -0.26 12.59 18.26
C ASN A 268 -0.87 12.33 16.90
N ALA A 269 -1.91 11.50 16.84
CA ALA A 269 -2.67 11.27 15.63
C ALA A 269 -4.17 11.45 15.89
N THR A 270 -4.80 12.36 15.18
CA THR A 270 -6.25 12.57 15.18
C THR A 270 -6.80 12.20 13.82
N SER A 271 -7.80 11.34 13.78
CA SER A 271 -8.47 10.93 12.55
C SER A 271 -9.98 11.13 12.64
N ALA A 272 -10.60 11.44 11.52
CA ALA A 272 -12.05 11.52 11.40
C ALA A 272 -12.50 10.99 10.05
N ASN A 273 -13.69 10.36 10.02
CA ASN A 273 -14.33 10.00 8.77
C ASN A 273 -15.86 10.07 8.89
N VAL A 274 -16.51 10.27 7.77
CA VAL A 274 -17.96 10.24 7.62
C VAL A 274 -18.34 9.52 6.34
N SER A 275 -19.32 8.65 6.43
CA SER A 275 -19.91 7.92 5.31
C SER A 275 -21.39 8.25 5.22
N LEU A 276 -21.85 8.66 4.06
CA LEU A 276 -23.25 8.99 3.78
C LEU A 276 -23.70 8.24 2.53
N VAL A 277 -24.87 7.62 2.61
CA VAL A 277 -25.44 6.88 1.50
C VAL A 277 -26.92 7.26 1.37
N THR A 278 -27.39 7.48 0.15
CA THR A 278 -28.80 7.74 -0.11
C THR A 278 -29.66 6.49 0.18
N ASP A 279 -30.92 6.67 0.60
CA ASP A 279 -31.84 5.56 0.95
C ASP A 279 -32.04 4.54 -0.20
N ASN A 280 -31.92 5.01 -1.44
CA ASN A 280 -32.00 4.14 -2.64
C ASN A 280 -30.65 3.58 -3.07
N ASN A 281 -29.59 3.84 -2.30
CA ASN A 281 -28.21 3.43 -2.55
C ASN A 281 -27.67 3.82 -3.95
N LYS A 282 -28.21 4.89 -4.56
CA LYS A 282 -27.77 5.40 -5.87
C LYS A 282 -26.53 6.28 -5.78
N ALA A 283 -26.34 6.95 -4.67
CA ALA A 283 -25.16 7.78 -4.43
C ALA A 283 -24.61 7.54 -3.03
N GLY A 284 -23.31 7.59 -2.92
CA GLY A 284 -22.60 7.51 -1.65
C GLY A 284 -21.42 8.48 -1.62
N PHE A 285 -21.10 8.92 -0.42
CA PHE A 285 -20.03 9.86 -0.15
C PHE A 285 -19.28 9.44 1.12
N TYR A 286 -17.99 9.25 1.02
CA TYR A 286 -17.09 8.98 2.13
C TYR A 286 -16.04 10.08 2.19
N ALA A 287 -15.96 10.79 3.31
CA ALA A 287 -14.89 11.73 3.56
C ALA A 287 -14.07 11.29 4.76
N TYR A 288 -12.77 11.52 4.69
CA TYR A 288 -11.84 11.19 5.76
C TYR A 288 -10.78 12.30 5.92
N GLY A 289 -10.21 12.36 7.11
CA GLY A 289 -9.09 13.24 7.40
C GLY A 289 -8.22 12.68 8.51
N GLN A 290 -6.95 13.05 8.49
CA GLN A 290 -5.99 12.75 9.55
C GLN A 290 -5.09 13.96 9.77
N SER A 291 -4.78 14.23 11.03
CA SER A 291 -3.74 15.18 11.45
C SER A 291 -2.81 14.45 12.39
N ARG A 292 -1.54 14.32 12.04
CA ARG A 292 -0.51 13.69 12.83
C ARG A 292 0.63 14.67 13.09
N TYR A 293 1.06 14.72 14.34
CA TYR A 293 2.21 15.50 14.77
C TYR A 293 3.10 14.63 15.66
N ARG A 294 4.30 14.32 15.19
CA ARG A 294 5.34 13.60 15.92
C ARG A 294 6.50 14.54 16.17
N GLN A 295 6.89 14.70 17.42
CA GLN A 295 8.13 15.40 17.78
C GLN A 295 9.33 14.58 17.33
N ALA A 296 10.44 15.27 17.07
CA ALA A 296 11.71 14.61 16.86
C ALA A 296 12.14 13.87 18.16
N TYR A 297 12.79 12.73 17.98
CA TYR A 297 13.28 11.92 19.08
C TYR A 297 14.79 11.75 18.95
N ASP A 298 15.50 12.22 19.97
CA ASP A 298 16.94 12.07 20.18
C ASP A 298 17.12 10.91 21.17
N HIS A 299 17.72 9.82 20.73
CA HIS A 299 17.84 8.58 21.51
C HIS A 299 18.99 8.62 22.50
N ASP A 300 20.12 9.15 22.08
CA ASP A 300 21.37 9.08 22.84
C ASP A 300 21.77 10.40 23.53
N GLY A 301 20.98 11.46 23.32
CA GLY A 301 21.12 12.76 24.00
C GLY A 301 22.24 13.63 23.45
N ASP A 302 22.67 13.41 22.21
CA ASP A 302 23.73 14.19 21.55
C ASP A 302 23.21 15.50 20.92
N GLY A 303 21.89 15.72 20.93
CA GLY A 303 21.22 16.89 20.37
C GLY A 303 20.84 16.74 18.90
N TYR A 304 20.99 15.53 18.33
CA TYR A 304 20.60 15.18 16.96
C TYR A 304 19.52 14.11 17.00
N SER A 305 18.55 14.19 16.11
CA SER A 305 17.43 13.25 16.11
C SER A 305 17.71 11.96 15.36
N GLU A 306 17.28 10.82 15.89
CA GLU A 306 17.20 9.52 15.20
C GLU A 306 15.83 9.29 14.58
N LEU A 307 14.80 9.99 15.08
CA LEU A 307 13.49 10.08 14.42
C LEU A 307 13.17 11.54 14.14
N PRO A 308 12.83 11.89 12.88
CA PRO A 308 12.53 13.26 12.53
C PRO A 308 11.19 13.75 13.11
N LEU A 309 11.09 15.05 13.27
CA LEU A 309 9.82 15.74 13.42
C LEU A 309 8.95 15.48 12.18
N LEU A 310 7.68 15.18 12.41
CA LEU A 310 6.68 14.96 11.37
C LEU A 310 5.41 15.75 11.69
N CYS A 311 4.94 16.52 10.72
CA CYS A 311 3.63 17.12 10.73
C CYS A 311 2.91 16.76 9.43
N ASN A 312 1.85 15.94 9.51
CA ASN A 312 1.11 15.46 8.35
C ASN A 312 -0.38 15.78 8.50
N HIS A 313 -0.95 16.40 7.47
CA HIS A 313 -2.37 16.67 7.36
C HIS A 313 -2.90 16.07 6.07
N THR A 314 -3.81 15.12 6.19
CA THR A 314 -4.44 14.46 5.04
C THR A 314 -5.94 14.69 5.09
N ILE A 315 -6.53 14.99 3.95
CA ILE A 315 -7.97 14.97 3.72
C ILE A 315 -8.27 14.23 2.43
N GLY A 316 -9.42 13.55 2.38
CA GLY A 316 -9.83 12.92 1.14
C GLY A 316 -11.31 12.59 1.09
N VAL A 317 -11.76 12.30 -0.11
CA VAL A 317 -13.13 11.91 -0.40
C VAL A 317 -13.15 10.76 -1.38
N ASN A 318 -14.11 9.86 -1.20
CA ASN A 318 -14.46 8.82 -2.15
C ASN A 318 -15.98 8.83 -2.32
N SER A 319 -16.47 8.90 -3.54
CA SER A 319 -17.88 8.98 -3.82
C SER A 319 -18.25 8.15 -5.03
N TYR A 320 -19.48 7.67 -5.07
CA TYR A 320 -20.02 7.01 -6.23
C TYR A 320 -21.41 7.55 -6.61
N LEU A 321 -21.72 7.42 -7.91
CA LEU A 321 -23.01 7.66 -8.47
C LEU A 321 -23.39 6.52 -9.40
N LYS A 322 -24.46 5.77 -9.11
CA LYS A 322 -25.02 4.74 -9.96
C LYS A 322 -25.93 5.40 -10.99
N LEU A 323 -25.47 5.47 -12.23
CA LEU A 323 -26.19 6.11 -13.34
C LEU A 323 -27.33 5.23 -13.84
N SER A 324 -27.14 3.91 -13.75
CA SER A 324 -28.13 2.90 -14.07
C SER A 324 -27.90 1.64 -13.22
N PRO A 325 -28.76 0.63 -13.28
CA PRO A 325 -28.50 -0.67 -12.65
C PRO A 325 -27.18 -1.32 -13.10
N TYR A 326 -26.65 -0.91 -14.25
CA TYR A 326 -25.46 -1.51 -14.86
C TYR A 326 -24.27 -0.57 -14.98
N SER A 327 -24.41 0.70 -14.60
CA SER A 327 -23.34 1.68 -14.74
C SER A 327 -23.13 2.49 -13.46
N LYS A 328 -21.85 2.64 -13.08
CA LYS A 328 -21.38 3.33 -11.88
C LYS A 328 -20.26 4.30 -12.25
N LEU A 329 -20.32 5.51 -11.73
CA LEU A 329 -19.24 6.46 -11.74
C LEU A 329 -18.67 6.56 -10.32
N THR A 330 -17.35 6.43 -10.18
CA THR A 330 -16.62 6.62 -8.91
C THR A 330 -15.67 7.79 -9.05
N MET A 331 -15.63 8.65 -8.05
CA MET A 331 -14.73 9.80 -7.97
C MET A 331 -13.97 9.76 -6.66
N GLN A 332 -12.67 9.97 -6.74
CA GLN A 332 -11.76 10.02 -5.59
C GLN A 332 -10.94 11.30 -5.63
N TYR A 333 -10.65 11.84 -4.47
CA TYR A 333 -9.71 12.94 -4.30
C TYR A 333 -9.06 12.86 -2.92
N HIS A 334 -7.77 13.17 -2.85
CA HIS A 334 -7.05 13.38 -1.59
C HIS A 334 -6.03 14.50 -1.72
N GLY A 335 -5.85 15.20 -0.62
CA GLY A 335 -4.82 16.21 -0.44
C GLY A 335 -3.99 15.90 0.79
N ILE A 336 -2.67 15.97 0.67
CA ILE A 336 -1.71 15.72 1.74
C ILE A 336 -0.78 16.92 1.84
N ASN A 337 -0.62 17.45 3.05
CA ASN A 337 0.42 18.42 3.36
C ASN A 337 1.28 17.81 4.48
N GLU A 338 2.57 17.63 4.19
CA GLU A 338 3.51 17.00 5.10
C GLU A 338 4.75 17.86 5.24
N PHE A 339 5.20 18.03 6.49
CA PHE A 339 6.48 18.61 6.85
C PHE A 339 7.27 17.59 7.66
N ARG A 340 8.50 17.33 7.27
CA ARG A 340 9.48 16.50 8.01
C ARG A 340 10.78 17.26 8.20
N ARG A 341 11.39 17.08 9.37
CA ARG A 341 12.72 17.62 9.63
C ARG A 341 13.43 16.84 10.72
N GLY A 342 14.66 16.42 10.43
CA GLY A 342 15.57 15.82 11.41
C GLY A 342 16.95 16.42 11.34
N GLY A 343 17.86 15.94 12.18
CA GLY A 343 19.14 16.53 12.46
C GLY A 343 19.10 17.33 13.76
N ASN A 344 19.73 18.50 13.81
CA ASN A 344 19.78 19.32 15.02
C ASN A 344 19.22 20.73 14.84
N LYS A 345 19.18 21.52 15.93
CA LYS A 345 18.71 22.92 15.95
C LYS A 345 17.36 23.09 15.24
N LEU A 346 16.40 22.21 15.57
CA LEU A 346 15.09 22.15 14.90
C LEU A 346 14.22 23.40 15.15
N ASP A 347 14.58 24.23 16.10
CA ASP A 347 13.99 25.52 16.43
C ASP A 347 14.48 26.69 15.55
N ARG A 348 15.52 26.46 14.72
CA ARG A 348 16.12 27.47 13.84
C ARG A 348 15.81 27.19 12.37
N VAL A 349 16.15 28.11 11.49
CA VAL A 349 16.08 27.88 10.04
C VAL A 349 17.06 26.78 9.62
N ALA A 350 16.72 26.04 8.56
CA ALA A 350 17.44 24.82 8.21
C ALA A 350 18.95 25.04 7.97
N HIS A 351 19.33 26.11 7.29
CA HIS A 351 20.75 26.42 6.99
C HIS A 351 21.60 26.87 8.19
N GLU A 352 21.02 27.03 9.39
CA GLU A 352 21.76 27.27 10.63
C GLU A 352 22.07 25.98 11.42
N ALA A 353 21.49 24.85 11.01
CA ALA A 353 21.77 23.56 11.62
C ALA A 353 23.17 23.07 11.26
N ASN A 354 23.78 22.25 12.13
CA ASN A 354 25.05 21.60 11.79
C ASN A 354 24.85 20.53 10.73
N ILE A 355 23.78 19.73 10.85
CA ILE A 355 23.22 18.86 9.82
C ILE A 355 21.72 18.85 9.94
N THR A 356 21.00 18.93 8.83
CA THR A 356 19.55 18.74 8.80
C THR A 356 19.07 18.36 7.41
N GLU A 357 18.07 17.52 7.39
CA GLU A 357 17.24 17.26 6.22
C GLU A 357 15.82 17.71 6.52
N GLN A 358 15.26 18.52 5.63
CA GLN A 358 13.93 19.05 5.74
C GLN A 358 13.21 18.91 4.42
N VAL A 359 11.99 18.37 4.45
CA VAL A 359 11.12 18.29 3.28
C VAL A 359 9.70 18.75 3.63
N GLU A 360 9.12 19.55 2.74
CA GLU A 360 7.71 19.94 2.79
C GLU A 360 7.03 19.45 1.51
N HIS A 361 6.07 18.55 1.63
CA HIS A 361 5.30 18.03 0.51
C HIS A 361 3.90 18.61 0.49
N ASN A 362 3.46 19.04 -0.69
CA ASN A 362 2.07 19.34 -0.99
C ASN A 362 1.62 18.43 -2.12
N ILE A 363 0.78 17.44 -1.79
CA ILE A 363 0.34 16.41 -2.71
C ILE A 363 -1.15 16.55 -2.95
N GLN A 364 -1.56 16.49 -4.22
CA GLN A 364 -2.93 16.48 -4.67
C GLN A 364 -3.12 15.29 -5.59
N GLY A 365 -4.00 14.37 -5.23
CA GLY A 365 -4.26 13.19 -6.03
C GLY A 365 -5.74 12.91 -6.17
N GLY A 366 -6.08 12.14 -7.19
CA GLY A 366 -7.48 11.75 -7.38
C GLY A 366 -7.71 11.00 -8.67
N GLY A 367 -8.98 10.66 -8.91
CA GLY A 367 -9.34 9.92 -10.10
C GLY A 367 -10.83 9.81 -10.32
N LEU A 368 -11.17 9.40 -11.54
CA LEU A 368 -12.51 9.06 -11.97
C LEU A 368 -12.48 7.65 -12.54
N SER A 369 -13.50 6.85 -12.25
CA SER A 369 -13.68 5.53 -12.84
C SER A 369 -15.13 5.35 -13.26
N PHE A 370 -15.33 4.87 -14.47
CA PHE A 370 -16.62 4.51 -15.01
C PHE A 370 -16.65 3.00 -15.25
N ASP A 371 -17.62 2.32 -14.62
CA ASP A 371 -17.89 0.90 -14.78
C ASP A 371 -19.22 0.70 -15.50
N ASN A 372 -19.22 -0.22 -16.48
CA ASN A 372 -20.43 -0.60 -17.19
C ASN A 372 -20.51 -2.12 -17.38
N PHE A 373 -21.55 -2.72 -16.85
CA PHE A 373 -21.84 -4.15 -16.96
C PHE A 373 -22.91 -4.40 -18.03
N SER A 374 -22.81 -5.52 -18.75
CA SER A 374 -23.89 -5.94 -19.62
C SER A 374 -25.01 -6.63 -18.82
N PRO A 375 -26.28 -6.47 -19.22
CA PRO A 375 -27.41 -7.10 -18.54
C PRO A 375 -27.36 -8.64 -18.48
N ASN A 376 -26.61 -9.27 -19.37
CA ASN A 376 -26.40 -10.72 -19.38
C ASN A 376 -25.20 -11.18 -18.54
N GLU A 377 -24.61 -10.28 -17.74
CA GLU A 377 -23.44 -10.51 -16.87
C GLU A 377 -22.16 -10.99 -17.60
N LYS A 378 -22.14 -10.96 -18.95
CA LYS A 378 -21.02 -11.50 -19.74
C LYS A 378 -19.92 -10.50 -20.01
N SER A 379 -20.19 -9.20 -19.95
CA SER A 379 -19.18 -8.20 -20.20
C SER A 379 -19.14 -7.10 -19.15
N HIS A 380 -17.92 -6.67 -18.85
CA HIS A 380 -17.64 -5.54 -17.99
C HIS A 380 -16.65 -4.63 -18.70
N PHE A 381 -17.02 -3.38 -18.89
CA PHE A 381 -16.16 -2.30 -19.37
C PHE A 381 -15.83 -1.35 -18.23
N ASN A 382 -14.55 -1.03 -18.08
CA ASN A 382 -14.06 -0.03 -17.14
C ASN A 382 -13.20 0.98 -17.90
N ALA A 383 -13.42 2.27 -17.65
CA ALA A 383 -12.55 3.35 -18.09
C ALA A 383 -12.20 4.20 -16.90
N TYR A 384 -10.95 4.62 -16.78
CA TYR A 384 -10.47 5.39 -15.64
C TYR A 384 -9.43 6.44 -16.02
N PHE A 385 -9.39 7.47 -15.21
CA PHE A 385 -8.37 8.49 -15.17
C PHE A 385 -7.93 8.69 -13.73
N SER A 386 -6.63 8.75 -13.49
CA SER A 386 -6.08 9.12 -12.18
C SER A 386 -4.90 10.06 -12.37
N PHE A 387 -4.68 10.93 -11.39
CA PHE A 387 -3.57 11.87 -11.39
C PHE A 387 -3.01 12.04 -9.98
N MET A 388 -1.75 12.46 -9.92
CA MET A 388 -1.09 12.94 -8.73
C MET A 388 -0.18 14.12 -9.08
N SER A 389 -0.21 15.16 -8.27
CA SER A 389 0.66 16.32 -8.38
C SER A 389 1.34 16.54 -7.04
N THR A 390 2.66 16.55 -7.04
CA THR A 390 3.48 16.76 -5.85
C THR A 390 4.35 17.99 -6.04
N ALA A 391 4.28 18.92 -5.10
CA ALA A 391 5.25 19.99 -4.94
C ALA A 391 6.03 19.70 -3.67
N ARG A 392 7.36 19.65 -3.77
CA ARG A 392 8.27 19.46 -2.64
C ARG A 392 9.21 20.66 -2.53
N ASP A 393 9.23 21.31 -1.37
CA ASP A 393 10.32 22.18 -0.95
C ASP A 393 11.26 21.32 -0.07
N SER A 394 12.56 21.30 -0.38
CA SER A 394 13.55 20.48 0.31
C SER A 394 14.74 21.28 0.78
N TYR A 395 15.40 20.79 1.80
CA TYR A 395 16.70 21.23 2.26
C TYR A 395 17.51 20.01 2.68
N TYR A 396 18.71 19.86 2.09
CA TYR A 396 19.65 18.79 2.42
C TYR A 396 21.01 19.43 2.68
N GLY A 397 21.38 19.65 3.95
CA GLY A 397 22.58 20.41 4.20
C GLY A 397 22.87 20.66 5.68
N GLY A 398 23.87 21.49 5.92
CA GLY A 398 24.27 21.97 7.24
C GLY A 398 25.57 22.73 7.21
N ILE A 399 25.84 23.46 8.29
CA ILE A 399 27.07 24.25 8.41
C ILE A 399 28.26 23.41 8.87
N GLY A 400 28.05 22.11 9.19
CA GLY A 400 29.12 21.25 9.70
C GLY A 400 29.82 21.86 10.92
N GLU A 401 31.14 22.07 10.81
CA GLU A 401 31.93 22.75 11.82
C GLU A 401 31.77 24.29 11.82
N GLY A 402 31.08 24.86 10.83
CA GLY A 402 30.80 26.29 10.74
C GLY A 402 31.93 27.10 10.10
N THR A 403 32.64 26.53 9.12
CA THR A 403 33.57 27.30 8.30
C THR A 403 32.84 28.28 7.39
N PRO A 404 33.46 29.37 6.95
CA PRO A 404 32.82 30.31 6.03
C PRO A 404 32.28 29.66 4.77
N GLU A 405 33.03 28.70 4.21
CA GLU A 405 32.68 27.92 3.01
C GLU A 405 31.46 27.03 3.26
N SER A 406 31.42 26.31 4.40
CA SER A 406 30.29 25.46 4.75
C SER A 406 29.01 26.26 5.05
N ILE A 407 29.13 27.44 5.68
CA ILE A 407 28.02 28.35 5.93
C ILE A 407 27.45 28.87 4.61
N GLU A 408 28.31 29.25 3.65
CA GLU A 408 27.87 29.69 2.32
C GLU A 408 27.17 28.54 1.56
N ALA A 409 27.74 27.34 1.55
CA ALA A 409 27.15 26.17 0.92
C ALA A 409 25.79 25.83 1.56
N ALA A 410 25.70 25.80 2.90
CA ALA A 410 24.45 25.55 3.62
C ALA A 410 23.33 26.53 3.23
N SER A 411 23.66 27.81 3.04
CA SER A 411 22.67 28.82 2.66
C SER A 411 22.02 28.60 1.30
N LYS A 412 22.64 27.78 0.42
CA LYS A 412 22.24 27.50 -0.96
C LYS A 412 21.62 26.11 -1.13
N ALA A 413 21.61 25.25 -0.11
CA ALA A 413 21.17 23.85 -0.18
C ALA A 413 19.63 23.64 -0.22
N TYR A 414 18.88 24.67 -0.58
CA TYR A 414 17.44 24.61 -0.75
C TYR A 414 17.06 24.12 -2.15
N GLY A 415 16.11 23.19 -2.21
CA GLY A 415 15.60 22.61 -3.43
C GLY A 415 14.12 22.78 -3.61
N LYS A 416 13.68 22.66 -4.87
CA LYS A 416 12.27 22.61 -5.26
C LYS A 416 12.05 21.54 -6.28
N THR A 417 11.09 20.64 -5.99
CA THR A 417 10.72 19.60 -6.90
C THR A 417 9.24 19.71 -7.25
N HIS A 418 8.93 19.58 -8.52
CA HIS A 418 7.56 19.46 -9.02
C HIS A 418 7.42 18.17 -9.81
N ASP A 419 6.45 17.37 -9.44
CA ASP A 419 6.13 16.12 -10.09
C ASP A 419 4.65 16.05 -10.42
N PHE A 420 4.34 15.65 -11.65
CA PHE A 420 2.97 15.49 -12.12
C PHE A 420 2.82 14.18 -12.89
N THR A 421 2.07 13.27 -12.30
CA THR A 421 1.78 11.97 -12.87
C THR A 421 0.31 11.87 -13.24
N TYR A 422 -0.01 11.27 -14.38
CA TYR A 422 -1.37 10.84 -14.69
C TYR A 422 -1.40 9.55 -15.46
N ILE A 423 -2.48 8.81 -15.27
CA ILE A 423 -2.78 7.58 -16.01
C ILE A 423 -4.20 7.65 -16.55
N PHE A 424 -4.34 7.28 -17.82
CA PHE A 424 -5.62 7.01 -18.46
C PHE A 424 -5.64 5.56 -18.92
N GLY A 425 -6.70 4.82 -18.61
CA GLY A 425 -6.79 3.42 -19.01
C GLY A 425 -8.22 2.98 -19.29
N THR A 426 -8.28 1.89 -20.06
CA THR A 426 -9.52 1.19 -20.36
C THR A 426 -9.31 -0.31 -20.22
N GLN A 427 -10.33 -1.01 -19.74
CA GLN A 427 -10.35 -2.46 -19.61
C GLN A 427 -11.69 -3.01 -20.07
N TYR A 428 -11.65 -4.08 -20.80
CA TYR A 428 -12.85 -4.84 -21.21
C TYR A 428 -12.67 -6.30 -20.82
N VAL A 429 -13.61 -6.83 -20.07
CA VAL A 429 -13.68 -8.25 -19.68
C VAL A 429 -14.88 -8.88 -20.35
N TYR A 430 -14.67 -10.04 -20.98
CA TYR A 430 -15.74 -10.83 -21.56
C TYR A 430 -15.71 -12.27 -21.05
N SER A 431 -16.81 -12.72 -20.45
CA SER A 431 -16.98 -14.08 -19.92
C SER A 431 -17.63 -14.99 -20.94
N PHE A 432 -16.88 -15.97 -21.42
CA PHE A 432 -17.37 -17.03 -22.29
C PHE A 432 -17.94 -18.19 -21.45
N ASP A 433 -19.12 -18.68 -21.79
CA ASP A 433 -19.66 -19.91 -21.19
C ASP A 433 -18.72 -21.09 -21.44
N LYS A 434 -18.07 -21.11 -22.60
CA LYS A 434 -17.02 -22.04 -22.98
C LYS A 434 -16.16 -21.44 -24.10
N LEU A 435 -14.85 -21.37 -23.87
CA LEU A 435 -13.86 -21.08 -24.90
C LEU A 435 -12.89 -22.26 -24.96
N LEU A 436 -12.80 -22.92 -26.12
CA LEU A 436 -12.03 -24.15 -26.32
C LEU A 436 -12.57 -25.30 -25.46
N PHE A 437 -12.10 -25.42 -24.21
CA PHE A 437 -12.38 -26.61 -23.37
C PHE A 437 -13.12 -26.28 -22.05
N MET A 438 -13.16 -25.00 -21.62
CA MET A 438 -13.66 -24.60 -20.31
C MET A 438 -14.29 -23.20 -20.36
N PRO A 439 -15.15 -22.79 -19.40
CA PRO A 439 -15.51 -21.38 -19.23
C PRO A 439 -14.28 -20.51 -19.07
N SER A 440 -14.31 -19.30 -19.63
CA SER A 440 -13.16 -18.41 -19.52
C SER A 440 -13.53 -16.94 -19.49
N ASP A 441 -12.67 -16.15 -18.84
CA ASP A 441 -12.71 -14.69 -18.86
C ASP A 441 -11.53 -14.16 -19.69
N LEU A 442 -11.85 -13.46 -20.77
CA LEU A 442 -10.90 -12.71 -21.58
C LEU A 442 -10.86 -11.27 -21.10
N THR A 443 -9.69 -10.80 -20.72
CA THR A 443 -9.44 -9.39 -20.35
C THR A 443 -8.54 -8.75 -21.39
N LEU A 444 -8.94 -7.60 -21.90
CA LEU A 444 -8.16 -6.74 -22.78
C LEU A 444 -8.10 -5.36 -22.18
N GLY A 445 -6.97 -4.69 -22.30
CA GLY A 445 -6.85 -3.33 -21.81
C GLY A 445 -5.75 -2.52 -22.48
N ALA A 446 -5.89 -1.22 -22.38
CA ALA A 446 -4.94 -0.23 -22.86
C ALA A 446 -4.75 0.84 -21.79
N GLU A 447 -3.50 1.29 -21.62
CA GLU A 447 -3.14 2.34 -20.69
C GLU A 447 -2.16 3.32 -21.30
N TYR A 448 -2.24 4.56 -20.88
CA TYR A 448 -1.24 5.57 -21.14
C TYR A 448 -0.86 6.21 -19.80
N ASN A 449 0.43 6.17 -19.48
CA ASN A 449 1.00 6.74 -18.27
C ASN A 449 1.97 7.87 -18.64
N TYR A 450 1.87 8.97 -17.91
CA TYR A 450 2.75 10.12 -18.00
C TYR A 450 3.27 10.48 -16.61
N ASP A 451 4.57 10.74 -16.53
CA ASP A 451 5.25 11.25 -15.32
C ASP A 451 6.20 12.37 -15.75
N GLY A 452 6.01 13.54 -15.19
CA GLY A 452 6.81 14.74 -15.49
C GLY A 452 7.42 15.33 -14.22
N LEU A 453 8.72 15.16 -14.07
CA LEU A 453 9.51 15.56 -12.93
C LEU A 453 10.43 16.74 -13.28
N ASN A 454 10.44 17.77 -12.41
CA ASN A 454 11.44 18.83 -12.40
C ASN A 454 12.00 18.95 -10.98
N ASP A 455 13.32 18.88 -10.84
CA ASP A 455 14.03 18.99 -9.56
C ASP A 455 15.16 19.99 -9.66
N VAL A 456 15.14 21.02 -8.80
CA VAL A 456 16.10 22.14 -8.84
C VAL A 456 16.68 22.36 -7.46
N ILE A 457 18.02 22.25 -7.34
CA ILE A 457 18.80 22.60 -6.13
C ILE A 457 20.00 23.44 -6.58
N LEU A 458 19.83 24.73 -6.64
CA LEU A 458 20.85 25.64 -7.22
C LEU A 458 22.20 25.58 -6.49
N GLY A 459 22.21 25.32 -5.19
CA GLY A 459 23.46 25.17 -4.41
C GLY A 459 24.28 23.95 -4.79
N TYR A 460 23.65 22.95 -5.40
CA TYR A 460 24.30 21.75 -5.93
C TYR A 460 24.37 21.76 -7.46
N ASP A 461 24.15 22.92 -8.10
CA ASP A 461 24.08 23.10 -9.57
C ASP A 461 23.16 22.06 -10.24
N ARG A 462 22.12 21.64 -9.50
CA ARG A 462 21.17 20.64 -9.92
C ARG A 462 19.94 21.29 -10.53
N ASP A 463 19.74 21.09 -11.82
CA ASP A 463 18.53 21.45 -12.58
C ASP A 463 18.18 20.26 -13.46
N PHE A 464 17.31 19.39 -12.93
CA PHE A 464 16.96 18.11 -13.54
C PHE A 464 15.52 18.12 -14.01
N SER A 465 15.28 17.73 -15.26
CA SER A 465 13.94 17.57 -15.82
C SER A 465 13.82 16.27 -16.57
N GLN A 466 12.79 15.48 -16.24
CA GLN A 466 12.50 14.22 -16.91
C GLN A 466 11.02 14.11 -17.25
N LYS A 467 10.73 13.54 -18.43
CA LYS A 467 9.36 13.23 -18.87
C LYS A 467 9.30 11.78 -19.30
N VAL A 468 8.61 10.97 -18.53
CA VAL A 468 8.33 9.57 -18.83
C VAL A 468 6.97 9.43 -19.49
N ARG A 469 6.89 8.64 -20.55
CA ARG A 469 5.65 8.33 -21.28
C ARG A 469 5.64 6.85 -21.60
N ILE A 470 4.58 6.17 -21.16
CA ILE A 470 4.43 4.73 -21.37
C ILE A 470 3.06 4.47 -22.00
N GLY A 471 3.08 3.94 -23.22
CA GLY A 471 1.89 3.40 -23.88
C GLY A 471 1.85 1.89 -23.72
N SER A 472 0.72 1.33 -23.28
CA SER A 472 0.65 -0.06 -22.89
C SER A 472 -0.59 -0.74 -23.45
N LEU A 473 -0.43 -2.00 -23.87
CA LEU A 473 -1.51 -2.92 -24.20
C LEU A 473 -1.34 -4.19 -23.38
N TYR A 474 -2.40 -4.68 -22.75
CA TYR A 474 -2.36 -5.93 -22.03
C TYR A 474 -3.55 -6.83 -22.37
N PHE A 475 -3.29 -8.12 -22.29
CA PHE A 475 -4.31 -9.14 -22.48
C PHE A 475 -4.09 -10.30 -21.53
N GLN A 476 -5.16 -10.94 -21.13
CA GLN A 476 -5.10 -12.24 -20.44
C GLN A 476 -6.37 -13.02 -20.71
N ASN A 477 -6.27 -14.34 -20.70
CA ASN A 477 -7.41 -15.24 -20.70
C ASN A 477 -7.26 -16.23 -19.55
N GLU A 478 -8.29 -16.34 -18.73
CA GLU A 478 -8.35 -17.28 -17.61
C GLU A 478 -9.45 -18.32 -17.88
N TRP A 479 -9.04 -19.56 -18.19
CA TRP A 479 -9.93 -20.71 -18.23
C TRP A 479 -10.11 -21.21 -16.81
N LYS A 480 -11.35 -21.24 -16.31
CA LYS A 480 -11.58 -21.54 -14.90
C LYS A 480 -12.87 -22.29 -14.62
N ASN A 481 -12.79 -23.11 -13.57
CA ASN A 481 -13.93 -23.70 -12.87
C ASN A 481 -13.61 -23.80 -11.37
N LYS A 482 -14.45 -24.45 -10.58
CA LYS A 482 -14.21 -24.59 -9.13
C LYS A 482 -12.90 -25.33 -8.82
N LYS A 483 -12.47 -26.28 -9.65
CA LYS A 483 -11.30 -27.14 -9.41
C LYS A 483 -10.02 -26.64 -10.07
N TRP A 484 -10.11 -26.07 -11.26
CA TRP A 484 -8.96 -25.65 -12.07
C TRP A 484 -9.07 -24.19 -12.48
N SER A 485 -7.95 -23.50 -12.53
CA SER A 485 -7.78 -22.26 -13.28
C SER A 485 -6.44 -22.31 -14.02
N PHE A 486 -6.49 -21.98 -15.31
CA PHE A 486 -5.30 -21.76 -16.14
C PHE A 486 -5.39 -20.36 -16.72
N LEU A 487 -4.44 -19.52 -16.39
CA LEU A 487 -4.33 -18.14 -16.89
C LEU A 487 -3.07 -18.02 -17.74
N PHE A 488 -3.24 -17.43 -18.91
CA PHE A 488 -2.17 -16.98 -19.77
C PHE A 488 -2.43 -15.54 -20.16
N GLY A 489 -1.39 -14.70 -20.11
CA GLY A 489 -1.49 -13.29 -20.48
C GLY A 489 -0.13 -12.63 -20.62
N GLY A 490 -0.18 -11.36 -20.96
CA GLY A 490 1.01 -10.54 -21.09
C GLY A 490 0.67 -9.08 -21.34
N ARG A 491 1.69 -8.26 -21.23
CA ARG A 491 1.64 -6.82 -21.43
C ARG A 491 2.77 -6.38 -22.35
N LEU A 492 2.46 -5.48 -23.24
CA LEU A 492 3.39 -4.80 -24.13
C LEU A 492 3.48 -3.35 -23.70
N ASP A 493 4.66 -2.89 -23.32
CA ASP A 493 4.93 -1.52 -22.90
C ASP A 493 5.90 -0.85 -23.87
N LYS A 494 5.53 0.31 -24.41
CA LYS A 494 6.44 1.21 -25.11
C LYS A 494 6.77 2.38 -24.23
N HIS A 495 7.99 2.34 -23.68
CA HIS A 495 8.55 3.37 -22.82
C HIS A 495 9.41 4.33 -23.68
N ASN A 496 9.34 5.65 -23.44
CA ASN A 496 10.09 6.61 -24.26
C ASN A 496 11.60 6.62 -24.01
N MET A 497 12.05 6.07 -22.88
CA MET A 497 13.48 5.97 -22.52
C MET A 497 14.09 4.59 -22.88
N VAL A 498 13.33 3.72 -23.54
CA VAL A 498 13.77 2.38 -23.97
C VAL A 498 13.40 2.19 -25.44
N ASP A 499 14.37 1.79 -26.26
CA ASP A 499 14.19 1.68 -27.70
C ASP A 499 13.23 0.55 -28.09
N ASN A 500 13.27 -0.56 -27.35
CA ASN A 500 12.44 -1.71 -27.64
C ASN A 500 11.07 -1.66 -26.96
N VAL A 501 10.13 -2.42 -27.51
CA VAL A 501 8.87 -2.72 -26.83
C VAL A 501 9.16 -3.82 -25.80
N ILE A 502 8.80 -3.57 -24.55
CA ILE A 502 9.01 -4.50 -23.46
C ILE A 502 7.81 -5.44 -23.37
N PHE A 503 8.05 -6.74 -23.32
CA PHE A 503 7.01 -7.75 -23.14
C PHE A 503 7.12 -8.42 -21.78
N SER A 504 6.06 -8.33 -20.98
CA SER A 504 5.94 -8.94 -19.65
C SER A 504 4.93 -10.09 -19.70
N PRO A 505 5.39 -11.36 -19.82
CA PRO A 505 4.52 -12.53 -19.84
C PRO A 505 4.02 -12.90 -18.45
N ARG A 506 2.91 -13.66 -18.42
CA ARG A 506 2.34 -14.22 -17.18
C ARG A 506 1.63 -15.53 -17.45
N VAL A 507 1.91 -16.53 -16.60
CA VAL A 507 1.24 -17.84 -16.62
C VAL A 507 0.92 -18.26 -15.20
N ASN A 508 -0.33 -18.65 -14.94
CA ASN A 508 -0.75 -19.16 -13.64
C ASN A 508 -1.53 -20.46 -13.82
N LEU A 509 -1.26 -21.40 -12.93
CA LEU A 509 -2.02 -22.64 -12.80
C LEU A 509 -2.50 -22.75 -11.35
N ARG A 510 -3.81 -22.90 -11.15
CA ARG A 510 -4.41 -23.21 -9.86
C ARG A 510 -5.14 -24.54 -9.93
N PHE A 511 -4.93 -25.35 -8.92
CA PHE A 511 -5.60 -26.62 -8.72
C PHE A 511 -6.18 -26.74 -7.31
N ASN A 512 -7.47 -26.93 -7.19
CA ASN A 512 -8.20 -27.13 -5.95
C ASN A 512 -8.68 -28.59 -5.90
N PRO A 513 -7.93 -29.53 -5.33
CA PRO A 513 -8.40 -30.92 -5.19
C PRO A 513 -9.66 -31.00 -4.35
N THR A 514 -9.80 -30.17 -3.34
CA THR A 514 -10.98 -29.97 -2.49
C THR A 514 -11.29 -28.47 -2.38
N GLU A 515 -12.38 -28.10 -1.72
CA GLU A 515 -12.68 -26.68 -1.44
C GLU A 515 -11.71 -26.05 -0.44
N ASP A 516 -11.01 -26.87 0.34
CA ASP A 516 -10.12 -26.43 1.43
C ASP A 516 -8.64 -26.45 1.05
N ILE A 517 -8.26 -26.96 -0.13
CA ILE A 517 -6.88 -27.05 -0.57
C ILE A 517 -6.71 -26.31 -1.89
N ASN A 518 -5.81 -25.32 -1.91
CA ASN A 518 -5.47 -24.56 -3.09
C ASN A 518 -3.99 -24.69 -3.39
N LEU A 519 -3.66 -25.26 -4.54
CA LEU A 519 -2.31 -25.36 -5.06
C LEU A 519 -2.15 -24.39 -6.22
N ARG A 520 -1.06 -23.63 -6.25
CA ARG A 520 -0.80 -22.67 -7.31
C ARG A 520 0.65 -22.75 -7.78
N VAL A 521 0.82 -22.55 -9.08
CA VAL A 521 2.11 -22.32 -9.72
C VAL A 521 2.00 -21.06 -10.55
N THR A 522 2.95 -20.15 -10.39
CA THR A 522 2.95 -18.86 -11.06
C THR A 522 4.31 -18.60 -11.71
N TYR A 523 4.28 -18.12 -12.94
CA TYR A 523 5.41 -17.51 -13.61
C TYR A 523 5.00 -16.11 -14.08
N ALA A 524 5.86 -15.11 -13.83
CA ALA A 524 5.64 -13.75 -14.31
C ALA A 524 6.97 -13.04 -14.62
N GLY A 525 7.00 -12.33 -15.74
CA GLY A 525 8.04 -11.37 -16.07
C GLY A 525 7.77 -10.03 -15.40
N GLY A 526 8.85 -9.31 -15.06
CA GLY A 526 8.81 -7.95 -14.55
C GLY A 526 9.90 -7.10 -15.19
N PHE A 527 9.75 -5.78 -15.15
CA PHE A 527 10.78 -4.85 -15.61
C PHE A 527 10.76 -3.53 -14.83
N ARG A 528 11.90 -2.84 -14.85
CA ARG A 528 12.08 -1.46 -14.39
C ARG A 528 12.83 -0.67 -15.46
N ALA A 529 12.29 0.48 -15.80
CA ALA A 529 12.92 1.35 -16.81
C ALA A 529 14.03 2.23 -16.19
N PRO A 530 14.99 2.72 -16.99
CA PRO A 530 16.11 3.52 -16.52
C PRO A 530 15.73 5.00 -16.27
N GLN A 531 14.63 5.24 -15.58
CA GLN A 531 14.20 6.58 -15.18
C GLN A 531 14.78 6.97 -13.81
N ALA A 532 14.81 8.26 -13.49
CA ALA A 532 15.16 8.73 -12.16
C ALA A 532 14.07 8.34 -11.16
N PHE A 533 14.48 8.03 -9.95
CA PHE A 533 13.63 7.68 -8.82
C PHE A 533 13.95 8.58 -7.63
N ASP A 534 13.11 8.56 -6.60
CA ASP A 534 13.23 9.43 -5.44
C ASP A 534 14.55 9.21 -4.67
N GLU A 535 15.07 7.99 -4.67
CA GLU A 535 16.40 7.71 -4.13
C GLU A 535 17.53 8.44 -4.87
N ASP A 536 17.36 8.77 -6.16
CA ASP A 536 18.31 9.58 -6.93
C ASP A 536 18.15 11.08 -6.62
N LEU A 537 17.01 11.46 -6.05
CA LEU A 537 16.68 12.84 -5.68
C LEU A 537 17.00 13.15 -4.23
N HIS A 538 17.36 12.13 -3.46
CA HIS A 538 17.79 12.26 -2.08
C HIS A 538 19.29 12.58 -2.02
N VAL A 539 19.68 13.57 -1.22
CA VAL A 539 21.07 13.95 -1.01
C VAL A 539 21.52 13.38 0.34
N GLY A 540 22.11 12.20 0.31
CA GLY A 540 22.44 11.45 1.53
C GLY A 540 23.64 12.00 2.32
N VAL A 541 24.51 12.83 1.71
CA VAL A 541 25.72 13.34 2.34
C VAL A 541 25.68 14.86 2.42
N VAL A 542 25.58 15.38 3.62
CA VAL A 542 25.60 16.82 3.90
C VAL A 542 27.02 17.37 3.77
N GLY A 543 27.20 18.34 2.87
CA GLY A 543 28.52 18.91 2.57
C GLY A 543 29.41 17.98 1.75
N GLY A 544 28.83 16.87 1.24
CA GLY A 544 29.51 15.90 0.40
C GLY A 544 29.70 16.35 -1.05
N GLU A 545 30.32 15.49 -1.81
CA GLU A 545 30.64 15.68 -3.20
C GLU A 545 29.36 15.93 -4.02
N ARG A 546 29.44 16.88 -4.94
CA ARG A 546 28.36 17.15 -5.88
C ARG A 546 28.35 16.08 -6.94
N LEU A 547 27.36 15.19 -6.91
CA LEU A 547 27.22 14.07 -7.83
C LEU A 547 26.16 14.39 -8.91
N VAL A 548 26.55 14.21 -10.18
CA VAL A 548 25.62 14.29 -11.32
C VAL A 548 25.55 12.91 -11.97
N THR A 549 24.36 12.33 -11.99
CA THR A 549 24.14 11.01 -12.60
C THR A 549 23.82 11.17 -14.08
N VAL A 550 24.62 10.54 -14.95
CA VAL A 550 24.35 10.36 -16.37
C VAL A 550 23.94 8.92 -16.66
N LEU A 551 23.25 8.69 -17.76
CA LEU A 551 22.86 7.33 -18.17
C LEU A 551 23.87 6.82 -19.22
N ALA A 552 24.26 5.55 -19.11
CA ALA A 552 25.09 4.91 -20.13
C ALA A 552 24.34 4.83 -21.47
N ASP A 553 25.05 5.01 -22.58
CA ASP A 553 24.47 5.02 -23.94
C ASP A 553 23.78 3.68 -24.31
N ASP A 554 24.24 2.57 -23.73
CA ASP A 554 23.71 1.22 -23.96
C ASP A 554 22.79 0.71 -22.84
N LEU A 555 22.32 1.61 -21.97
CA LEU A 555 21.50 1.28 -20.82
C LEU A 555 20.17 0.64 -21.24
N LYS A 556 19.90 -0.55 -20.71
CA LYS A 556 18.68 -1.34 -20.93
C LYS A 556 17.83 -1.32 -19.67
N GLU A 557 16.56 -1.72 -19.83
CA GLU A 557 15.71 -1.98 -18.68
C GLU A 557 16.27 -3.12 -17.79
N GLU A 558 16.08 -3.00 -16.49
CA GLU A 558 16.19 -4.16 -15.60
C GLU A 558 15.00 -5.09 -15.88
N SER A 559 15.24 -6.38 -15.91
CA SER A 559 14.19 -7.37 -16.14
C SER A 559 14.24 -8.48 -15.10
N SER A 560 13.12 -9.16 -14.89
CA SER A 560 13.04 -10.28 -13.97
C SER A 560 12.21 -11.42 -14.50
N ASN A 561 12.58 -12.64 -14.05
CA ASN A 561 11.79 -13.84 -14.17
C ASN A 561 11.46 -14.35 -12.76
N SER A 562 10.18 -14.32 -12.39
CA SER A 562 9.71 -14.73 -11.08
C SER A 562 8.89 -16.01 -11.18
N PHE A 563 9.21 -16.98 -10.32
CA PHE A 563 8.50 -18.25 -10.16
C PHE A 563 8.03 -18.39 -8.73
N SER A 564 6.79 -18.83 -8.52
CA SER A 564 6.31 -19.20 -7.21
C SER A 564 5.43 -20.47 -7.26
N VAL A 565 5.51 -21.24 -6.18
CA VAL A 565 4.64 -22.38 -5.93
C VAL A 565 4.06 -22.23 -4.54
N SER A 566 2.75 -22.34 -4.41
CA SER A 566 2.11 -22.23 -3.10
C SER A 566 1.08 -23.33 -2.85
N ALA A 567 0.97 -23.69 -1.57
CA ALA A 567 -0.09 -24.53 -1.02
C ALA A 567 -0.79 -23.74 0.11
N ASP A 568 -2.08 -23.56 -0.01
CA ASP A 568 -2.93 -22.85 0.93
C ASP A 568 -4.02 -23.80 1.40
N VAL A 569 -3.94 -24.25 2.64
CA VAL A 569 -4.75 -25.33 3.21
C VAL A 569 -5.59 -24.79 4.35
N TYR A 570 -6.87 -25.02 4.26
CA TYR A 570 -7.86 -24.70 5.30
C TYR A 570 -8.36 -25.99 5.92
N HIS A 571 -8.53 -26.00 7.22
CA HIS A 571 -9.10 -27.16 7.91
C HIS A 571 -9.87 -26.74 9.15
N LYS A 572 -10.91 -27.50 9.47
CA LYS A 572 -11.72 -27.30 10.68
C LYS A 572 -11.63 -28.55 11.55
N PHE A 573 -11.03 -28.40 12.73
CA PHE A 573 -10.94 -29.43 13.77
C PHE A 573 -11.96 -29.13 14.88
N GLY A 574 -13.15 -29.69 14.81
CA GLY A 574 -14.24 -29.29 15.72
C GLY A 574 -14.58 -27.81 15.55
N ASP A 575 -14.38 -27.01 16.60
CA ASP A 575 -14.60 -25.56 16.57
C ASP A 575 -13.37 -24.75 16.17
N VAL A 576 -12.20 -25.38 16.08
CA VAL A 576 -10.94 -24.73 15.70
C VAL A 576 -10.86 -24.63 14.18
N GLN A 577 -10.78 -23.41 13.66
CA GLN A 577 -10.53 -23.15 12.24
C GLN A 577 -9.05 -22.82 12.06
N VAL A 578 -8.40 -23.46 11.08
CA VAL A 578 -7.00 -23.21 10.75
C VAL A 578 -6.83 -22.94 9.26
N ASN A 579 -5.90 -22.07 8.95
CA ASN A 579 -5.35 -21.90 7.61
C ASN A 579 -3.83 -21.99 7.70
N PHE A 580 -3.24 -22.75 6.82
CA PHE A 580 -1.79 -22.89 6.69
C PHE A 580 -1.39 -22.63 5.25
N LEU A 581 -0.49 -21.68 5.04
CA LEU A 581 0.06 -21.28 3.75
C LEU A 581 1.55 -21.54 3.73
N VAL A 582 2.00 -22.18 2.66
CA VAL A 582 3.41 -22.30 2.28
C VAL A 582 3.57 -21.75 0.87
N GLU A 583 4.55 -20.89 0.66
CA GLU A 583 4.92 -20.38 -0.66
C GLU A 583 6.43 -20.46 -0.83
N GLY A 584 6.89 -21.20 -1.82
CA GLY A 584 8.26 -21.15 -2.32
C GLY A 584 8.36 -20.13 -3.45
N PHE A 585 9.39 -19.31 -3.46
CA PHE A 585 9.60 -18.28 -4.48
C PHE A 585 11.04 -18.24 -4.98
N TYR A 586 11.20 -17.87 -6.24
CA TYR A 586 12.48 -17.61 -6.90
C TYR A 586 12.32 -16.45 -7.87
N THR A 587 13.20 -15.47 -7.78
CA THR A 587 13.27 -14.34 -8.71
C THR A 587 14.70 -14.16 -9.22
N ASP A 588 14.85 -14.14 -10.53
CA ASP A 588 16.09 -13.91 -11.25
C ASP A 588 16.04 -12.51 -11.86
N LEU A 589 16.96 -11.64 -11.45
CA LEU A 589 17.10 -10.27 -11.93
C LEU A 589 18.22 -10.20 -12.94
N ASN A 590 17.97 -9.52 -14.05
CA ASN A 590 18.94 -9.30 -15.11
C ASN A 590 19.13 -7.80 -15.35
N ASN A 591 20.33 -7.38 -15.76
CA ASN A 591 20.67 -5.99 -16.08
C ASN A 591 20.45 -5.04 -14.91
N VAL A 592 20.77 -5.46 -13.68
CA VAL A 592 20.58 -4.65 -12.46
C VAL A 592 21.32 -3.32 -12.58
N PHE A 593 20.66 -2.22 -12.25
CA PHE A 593 21.27 -0.90 -12.30
C PHE A 593 22.31 -0.74 -11.19
N ALA A 594 23.46 -0.21 -11.56
CA ALA A 594 24.52 0.22 -10.66
C ALA A 594 25.03 1.59 -11.07
N LEU A 595 25.71 2.25 -10.14
CA LEU A 595 26.36 3.53 -10.35
C LEU A 595 27.87 3.32 -10.33
N ARG A 596 28.62 4.07 -11.15
CA ARG A 596 30.07 4.14 -11.11
C ARG A 596 30.51 5.57 -11.33
N GLN A 597 31.52 6.03 -10.60
CA GLN A 597 32.15 7.32 -10.87
C GLN A 597 33.01 7.22 -12.13
N LEU A 598 32.91 8.22 -13.02
CA LEU A 598 33.68 8.25 -14.25
C LEU A 598 35.09 8.85 -14.06
N GLY A 599 35.41 9.34 -12.84
CA GLY A 599 36.67 10.01 -12.54
C GLY A 599 36.83 11.36 -13.25
N ILE A 600 35.72 11.96 -13.71
CA ILE A 600 35.67 13.27 -14.37
C ILE A 600 34.72 14.19 -13.60
N THR A 601 34.94 15.49 -13.74
CA THR A 601 34.03 16.53 -13.27
C THR A 601 33.39 17.24 -14.46
N ASP A 602 32.16 17.69 -14.28
CA ASP A 602 31.48 18.54 -15.27
C ASP A 602 32.06 19.97 -15.27
N ALA A 603 31.51 20.85 -16.12
CA ALA A 603 31.95 22.24 -16.24
C ALA A 603 31.75 23.06 -14.95
N GLN A 604 30.93 22.60 -14.03
CA GLN A 604 30.59 23.21 -12.73
C GLN A 604 31.43 22.61 -11.58
N GLY A 605 32.24 21.57 -11.87
CA GLY A 605 33.05 20.87 -10.88
C GLY A 605 32.35 19.77 -10.12
N ASN A 606 31.18 19.32 -10.59
CA ASN A 606 30.46 18.19 -10.02
C ASN A 606 31.08 16.88 -10.48
N ILE A 607 31.16 15.89 -9.60
CA ILE A 607 31.63 14.55 -9.95
C ILE A 607 30.55 13.86 -10.80
N VAL A 608 30.96 13.35 -11.96
CA VAL A 608 30.07 12.64 -12.86
C VAL A 608 30.07 11.15 -12.53
N GLN A 609 28.92 10.63 -12.18
CA GLN A 609 28.68 9.19 -12.06
C GLN A 609 27.76 8.70 -13.16
N GLU A 610 27.97 7.48 -13.61
CA GLU A 610 27.17 6.85 -14.67
C GLU A 610 26.32 5.71 -14.12
N ARG A 611 25.04 5.73 -14.46
CA ARG A 611 24.16 4.57 -14.27
C ARG A 611 24.33 3.61 -15.43
N TYR A 612 24.68 2.37 -15.15
CA TYR A 612 24.91 1.32 -16.13
C TYR A 612 24.24 0.00 -15.70
N ASN A 613 24.10 -0.94 -16.63
CA ASN A 613 23.66 -2.30 -16.28
C ASN A 613 24.85 -3.11 -15.75
N ALA A 614 24.73 -3.54 -14.50
CA ALA A 614 25.70 -4.40 -13.83
C ALA A 614 25.28 -5.88 -13.96
N TYR A 615 25.75 -6.69 -13.03
CA TYR A 615 25.47 -8.12 -12.94
C TYR A 615 24.03 -8.39 -12.54
N GLY A 616 23.57 -9.63 -12.76
CA GLY A 616 22.30 -10.12 -12.27
C GLY A 616 22.27 -10.34 -10.76
N ALA A 617 21.09 -10.60 -10.25
CA ALA A 617 20.89 -10.97 -8.85
C ALA A 617 19.78 -12.02 -8.73
N LYS A 618 19.86 -12.85 -7.68
CA LYS A 618 18.90 -13.92 -7.41
C LYS A 618 18.37 -13.81 -6.00
N VAL A 619 17.05 -13.96 -5.89
CA VAL A 619 16.37 -14.05 -4.61
C VAL A 619 15.53 -15.31 -4.59
N LEU A 620 15.67 -16.09 -3.53
CA LEU A 620 14.90 -17.32 -3.34
C LEU A 620 14.55 -17.51 -1.86
N GLY A 621 13.44 -18.18 -1.60
CA GLY A 621 13.03 -18.40 -0.23
C GLY A 621 11.70 -19.11 -0.08
N ILE A 622 11.26 -19.16 1.17
CA ILE A 622 9.99 -19.76 1.58
C ILE A 622 9.28 -18.79 2.52
N ASN A 623 8.02 -18.54 2.23
CA ASN A 623 7.07 -17.84 3.10
C ASN A 623 6.15 -18.85 3.75
N LEU A 624 6.01 -18.80 5.06
CA LEU A 624 5.09 -19.60 5.86
C LEU A 624 4.10 -18.68 6.55
N GLU A 625 2.83 -19.02 6.54
CA GLU A 625 1.81 -18.32 7.33
C GLU A 625 0.86 -19.33 7.94
N GLY A 626 0.56 -19.14 9.23
CA GLY A 626 -0.46 -19.89 9.95
C GLY A 626 -1.48 -18.93 10.54
N LYS A 627 -2.78 -19.21 10.34
CA LYS A 627 -3.89 -18.54 10.99
C LYS A 627 -4.70 -19.58 11.72
N ALA A 628 -5.01 -19.34 12.98
CA ALA A 628 -5.84 -20.25 13.78
C ALA A 628 -6.83 -19.46 14.62
N MET A 629 -8.09 -19.83 14.55
CA MET A 629 -9.10 -19.44 15.52
C MET A 629 -9.35 -20.65 16.41
N PHE A 630 -8.79 -20.61 17.61
CA PHE A 630 -8.90 -21.71 18.58
C PHE A 630 -10.27 -21.71 19.27
N THR A 631 -10.80 -20.52 19.50
CA THR A 631 -12.12 -20.30 20.11
C THR A 631 -12.68 -18.97 19.59
N LYS A 632 -13.95 -18.68 19.83
CA LYS A 632 -14.57 -17.38 19.51
C LYS A 632 -13.88 -16.18 20.15
N TRP A 633 -13.07 -16.40 21.20
CA TRP A 633 -12.41 -15.36 21.97
C TRP A 633 -10.88 -15.34 21.80
N PHE A 634 -10.28 -16.32 21.07
CA PHE A 634 -8.84 -16.38 20.86
C PHE A 634 -8.48 -16.76 19.44
N SER A 635 -7.74 -15.87 18.77
CA SER A 635 -7.15 -16.11 17.43
C SER A 635 -5.66 -15.80 17.44
N LEU A 636 -4.92 -16.54 16.60
CA LEU A 636 -3.49 -16.37 16.37
C LEU A 636 -3.20 -16.37 14.88
N GLN A 637 -2.42 -15.40 14.44
CA GLN A 637 -1.82 -15.38 13.10
C GLN A 637 -0.31 -15.23 13.27
N ALA A 638 0.48 -16.00 12.52
CA ALA A 638 1.93 -15.88 12.50
C ALA A 638 2.47 -16.11 11.10
N GLY A 639 3.51 -15.40 10.74
CA GLY A 639 4.20 -15.53 9.47
C GLY A 639 5.72 -15.55 9.64
N LEU A 640 6.41 -16.33 8.83
CA LEU A 640 7.86 -16.46 8.81
C LEU A 640 8.35 -16.50 7.37
N THR A 641 9.38 -15.72 7.08
CA THR A 641 10.10 -15.73 5.81
C THR A 641 11.52 -16.20 6.03
N LEU A 642 11.93 -17.18 5.24
CA LEU A 642 13.30 -17.68 5.13
C LEU A 642 13.76 -17.42 3.71
N GLN A 643 14.82 -16.61 3.52
CA GLN A 643 15.25 -16.20 2.19
C GLN A 643 16.76 -16.05 2.06
N GLN A 644 17.20 -15.98 0.81
CA GLN A 644 18.56 -15.64 0.43
C GLN A 644 18.51 -14.69 -0.77
N SER A 645 19.18 -13.53 -0.64
CA SER A 645 19.30 -12.50 -1.70
C SER A 645 20.78 -12.31 -2.03
N LYS A 646 21.17 -12.57 -3.28
CA LYS A 646 22.57 -12.55 -3.70
C LYS A 646 22.74 -12.00 -5.12
N TYR A 647 23.78 -11.23 -5.33
CA TYR A 647 24.31 -10.91 -6.65
C TYR A 647 24.96 -12.13 -7.30
N ASP A 648 24.95 -12.21 -8.61
CA ASP A 648 25.60 -13.30 -9.36
C ASP A 648 27.12 -13.28 -9.19
N GLU A 649 27.68 -12.09 -9.01
CA GLU A 649 29.11 -11.86 -8.70
C GLU A 649 29.25 -11.04 -7.41
N ALA A 650 30.43 -11.09 -6.81
CA ALA A 650 30.74 -10.24 -5.66
C ALA A 650 31.03 -8.81 -6.14
N ILE A 651 30.21 -7.86 -5.69
CA ILE A 651 30.33 -6.44 -6.04
C ILE A 651 30.87 -5.64 -4.86
N ALA A 652 31.64 -4.60 -5.15
CA ALA A 652 32.02 -3.60 -4.15
C ALA A 652 30.74 -2.85 -3.73
N TRP A 653 30.53 -2.71 -2.44
CA TRP A 653 29.36 -2.01 -1.93
C TRP A 653 29.59 -0.49 -1.82
N ASN A 654 30.84 -0.08 -1.79
CA ASN A 654 31.29 1.31 -1.75
C ASN A 654 32.56 1.45 -2.59
N GLU A 655 32.71 2.56 -3.34
CA GLU A 655 33.82 2.78 -4.25
C GLU A 655 35.13 3.15 -3.53
N GLU A 656 35.07 3.70 -2.33
CA GLU A 656 36.26 4.02 -1.51
C GLU A 656 36.94 2.76 -0.97
N VAL A 657 36.22 1.65 -0.89
CA VAL A 657 36.73 0.36 -0.39
C VAL A 657 36.45 -0.77 -1.41
N PRO A 658 36.99 -0.69 -2.63
CA PRO A 658 36.66 -1.60 -3.73
C PRO A 658 37.10 -3.06 -3.47
N GLU A 659 37.93 -3.30 -2.49
CA GLU A 659 38.29 -4.64 -2.03
C GLU A 659 37.20 -5.32 -1.19
N GLN A 660 36.30 -4.55 -0.57
CA GLN A 660 35.18 -5.07 0.21
C GLN A 660 34.04 -5.48 -0.72
N LYS A 661 34.13 -6.68 -1.27
CA LYS A 661 33.16 -7.24 -2.21
C LYS A 661 32.27 -8.29 -1.56
N TYR A 662 30.97 -8.16 -1.79
CA TYR A 662 29.96 -9.08 -1.25
C TYR A 662 29.03 -9.58 -2.35
N ARG A 663 28.68 -10.87 -2.27
CA ARG A 663 27.57 -11.43 -3.07
C ARG A 663 26.21 -11.24 -2.37
N LYS A 664 26.21 -11.10 -1.02
CA LYS A 664 25.00 -10.90 -0.24
C LYS A 664 24.48 -9.48 -0.47
N MET A 665 23.20 -9.35 -0.81
CA MET A 665 22.56 -8.04 -0.92
C MET A 665 22.48 -7.38 0.46
N MET A 666 22.73 -6.07 0.49
CA MET A 666 22.63 -5.25 1.70
C MET A 666 21.17 -5.14 2.16
N ARG A 667 20.95 -4.91 3.46
CA ARG A 667 19.66 -4.69 4.09
C ARG A 667 18.63 -5.82 3.85
N ALA A 668 19.09 -7.03 3.50
CA ALA A 668 18.27 -8.20 3.23
C ALA A 668 18.51 -9.30 4.29
N PRO A 669 17.74 -9.34 5.41
CA PRO A 669 17.87 -10.40 6.41
C PRO A 669 17.42 -11.74 5.82
N ASN A 670 18.12 -12.82 6.19
CA ASN A 670 17.75 -14.16 5.73
C ASN A 670 16.48 -14.70 6.42
N THR A 671 16.11 -14.14 7.58
CA THR A 671 14.97 -14.60 8.38
C THR A 671 14.27 -13.39 8.98
N TYR A 672 12.95 -13.31 8.81
CA TYR A 672 12.10 -12.34 9.48
C TYR A 672 10.66 -12.86 9.57
N GLY A 673 9.88 -12.30 10.46
CA GLY A 673 8.52 -12.77 10.64
C GLY A 673 7.74 -11.95 11.66
N TYR A 674 6.49 -12.34 11.86
CA TYR A 674 5.57 -11.66 12.74
C TYR A 674 4.60 -12.65 13.40
N PHE A 675 3.94 -12.18 14.45
CA PHE A 675 2.73 -12.82 14.95
C PHE A 675 1.74 -11.77 15.48
N THR A 676 0.48 -12.16 15.51
CA THR A 676 -0.63 -11.39 16.09
C THR A 676 -1.55 -12.34 16.85
N ALA A 677 -1.67 -12.17 18.14
CA ALA A 677 -2.60 -12.88 19.02
C ALA A 677 -3.68 -11.93 19.49
N THR A 678 -4.95 -12.31 19.32
CA THR A 678 -6.10 -11.48 19.69
C THR A 678 -6.99 -12.24 20.67
N PHE A 679 -7.39 -11.56 21.76
CA PHE A 679 -8.24 -12.08 22.82
C PHE A 679 -9.48 -11.20 22.98
N THR A 680 -10.66 -11.81 22.85
CA THR A 680 -11.96 -11.14 23.03
C THR A 680 -12.83 -11.94 24.00
N PRO A 681 -12.40 -12.11 25.27
CA PRO A 681 -13.02 -13.04 26.22
C PRO A 681 -14.45 -12.66 26.60
N VAL A 682 -14.78 -11.38 26.50
CA VAL A 682 -16.12 -10.84 26.76
C VAL A 682 -16.47 -9.80 25.70
N LYS A 683 -17.76 -9.61 25.43
CA LYS A 683 -18.25 -8.54 24.55
C LYS A 683 -17.60 -7.21 24.97
N ARG A 684 -17.14 -6.42 23.99
CA ARG A 684 -16.59 -5.06 24.17
C ARG A 684 -15.15 -4.98 24.67
N PHE A 685 -14.54 -6.07 25.12
CA PHE A 685 -13.13 -6.06 25.53
C PHE A 685 -12.29 -6.79 24.47
N ASN A 686 -11.21 -6.15 24.05
CA ASN A 686 -10.23 -6.75 23.16
C ASN A 686 -8.82 -6.51 23.73
N ALA A 687 -8.02 -7.58 23.75
CA ALA A 687 -6.60 -7.52 24.05
C ALA A 687 -5.83 -8.10 22.87
N SER A 688 -4.74 -7.48 22.49
CA SER A 688 -3.84 -8.01 21.45
C SER A 688 -2.39 -8.00 21.89
N LEU A 689 -1.67 -9.03 21.43
CA LEU A 689 -0.23 -9.15 21.56
C LEU A 689 0.32 -9.38 20.16
N THR A 690 1.23 -8.51 19.73
CA THR A 690 1.83 -8.60 18.39
C THR A 690 3.34 -8.53 18.47
N GLY A 691 4.03 -9.20 17.57
CA GLY A 691 5.49 -9.18 17.54
C GLY A 691 6.04 -9.22 16.14
N ASN A 692 7.19 -8.55 15.95
CA ASN A 692 7.97 -8.57 14.73
C ASN A 692 9.40 -9.00 15.03
N TYR A 693 9.90 -9.97 14.27
CA TYR A 693 11.27 -10.44 14.31
C TYR A 693 12.00 -10.08 13.02
N THR A 694 13.17 -9.48 13.14
CA THR A 694 14.11 -9.20 12.03
C THR A 694 15.45 -9.81 12.38
N GLY A 695 15.90 -10.77 11.58
CA GLY A 695 17.21 -11.42 11.74
C GLY A 695 18.37 -10.53 11.29
N LYS A 696 19.58 -10.98 11.52
CA LYS A 696 20.83 -10.30 11.14
C LYS A 696 20.89 -10.02 9.65
N MET A 697 21.36 -8.84 9.30
CA MET A 697 21.56 -8.42 7.90
C MET A 697 22.90 -7.68 7.75
N LEU A 698 23.41 -7.63 6.52
CA LEU A 698 24.57 -6.84 6.16
C LEU A 698 24.10 -5.43 5.78
N ILE A 699 24.73 -4.41 6.31
CA ILE A 699 24.48 -3.00 5.97
C ILE A 699 25.82 -2.29 5.73
N GLY A 700 25.80 -1.21 4.95
CA GLY A 700 26.92 -0.30 4.82
C GLY A 700 26.93 0.70 5.97
N HIS A 701 28.12 1.13 6.36
CA HIS A 701 28.39 2.24 7.26
C HIS A 701 29.46 3.10 6.59
N ASN A 702 29.08 4.28 6.13
CA ASN A 702 29.99 5.18 5.45
C ASN A 702 30.97 5.85 6.42
N ALA A 703 32.05 6.43 5.89
CA ALA A 703 33.00 7.16 6.70
C ALA A 703 32.37 8.39 7.36
N GLY A 704 32.72 8.64 8.61
CA GLY A 704 32.17 9.73 9.43
C GLY A 704 32.07 9.30 10.90
N SER A 705 31.68 10.17 11.78
CA SER A 705 31.31 9.91 13.20
C SER A 705 32.12 8.82 13.94
N GLY A 706 33.45 8.79 13.72
CA GLY A 706 34.36 7.82 14.37
C GLY A 706 34.69 6.61 13.49
N VAL A 707 34.18 6.52 12.28
CA VAL A 707 34.52 5.53 11.26
C VAL A 707 35.43 6.20 10.23
N GLU A 708 36.69 5.79 10.16
CA GLU A 708 37.69 6.41 9.27
C GLU A 708 37.49 6.04 7.80
N LYS A 709 36.95 4.84 7.53
CA LYS A 709 36.71 4.31 6.18
C LYS A 709 35.39 3.55 6.15
N PRO A 710 34.68 3.57 5.03
CA PRO A 710 33.46 2.79 4.88
C PRO A 710 33.67 1.32 5.24
N GLU A 711 32.73 0.74 6.00
CA GLU A 711 32.77 -0.66 6.40
C GLU A 711 31.39 -1.32 6.28
N ALA A 712 31.40 -2.62 6.00
CA ALA A 712 30.16 -3.40 5.96
C ALA A 712 29.95 -4.08 7.33
N VAL A 713 28.84 -3.74 7.98
CA VAL A 713 28.50 -4.18 9.33
C VAL A 713 27.40 -5.25 9.28
N THR A 714 27.51 -6.27 10.15
CA THR A 714 26.41 -7.21 10.37
C THR A 714 25.60 -6.79 11.59
N THR A 715 24.33 -6.44 11.38
CA THR A 715 23.42 -6.01 12.46
C THR A 715 23.15 -7.13 13.47
N PRO A 716 22.76 -6.81 14.71
CA PRO A 716 22.10 -7.75 15.60
C PRO A 716 20.74 -8.15 15.03
N ASP A 717 20.10 -9.14 15.62
CA ASP A 717 18.70 -9.45 15.40
C ASP A 717 17.80 -8.66 16.36
N PHE A 718 16.55 -8.42 15.94
CA PHE A 718 15.57 -7.66 16.71
C PHE A 718 14.28 -8.44 16.89
N PHE A 719 13.71 -8.33 18.07
CA PHE A 719 12.37 -8.84 18.36
C PHE A 719 11.57 -7.76 19.11
N ALA A 720 10.70 -7.07 18.40
CA ALA A 720 9.81 -6.05 18.96
C ALA A 720 8.47 -6.70 19.35
N LEU A 721 8.09 -6.58 20.61
CA LEU A 721 6.83 -7.09 21.16
C LEU A 721 5.92 -5.93 21.54
N ASN A 722 4.64 -5.97 21.12
CA ASN A 722 3.65 -4.92 21.40
C ASN A 722 2.42 -5.52 22.07
N ALA A 723 1.80 -4.76 22.98
CA ALA A 723 0.53 -5.13 23.62
C ALA A 723 -0.45 -3.97 23.58
N LYS A 724 -1.72 -4.28 23.32
CA LYS A 724 -2.81 -3.31 23.31
C LYS A 724 -4.04 -3.88 24.02
N LEU A 725 -4.70 -3.04 24.78
CA LEU A 725 -6.02 -3.30 25.38
C LEU A 725 -7.01 -2.28 24.85
N SER A 726 -8.23 -2.70 24.57
CA SER A 726 -9.31 -1.79 24.19
C SER A 726 -10.64 -2.22 24.81
N TYR A 727 -11.49 -1.24 25.08
CA TYR A 727 -12.81 -1.45 25.66
C TYR A 727 -13.84 -0.51 25.02
N ASP A 728 -14.97 -1.08 24.58
CA ASP A 728 -16.05 -0.36 23.91
C ASP A 728 -17.15 0.00 24.93
N ILE A 729 -17.40 1.29 25.09
CA ILE A 729 -18.38 1.86 26.01
C ILE A 729 -19.56 2.38 25.18
N PRO A 730 -20.74 1.77 25.22
CA PRO A 730 -21.92 2.34 24.59
C PRO A 730 -22.36 3.59 25.38
N VAL A 731 -22.25 4.75 24.74
CA VAL A 731 -22.61 6.05 25.33
C VAL A 731 -24.08 6.37 25.11
N TYR A 732 -24.57 6.06 23.91
CA TYR A 732 -25.96 6.27 23.52
C TYR A 732 -26.37 5.22 22.48
N LYS A 733 -27.65 5.13 22.11
CA LYS A 733 -28.27 4.09 21.26
C LYS A 733 -27.45 3.63 20.04
N TYR A 734 -26.75 4.58 19.38
CA TYR A 734 -25.90 4.31 18.21
C TYR A 734 -24.48 4.86 18.36
N LEU A 735 -24.11 5.30 19.55
CA LEU A 735 -22.83 5.96 19.80
C LEU A 735 -21.99 5.10 20.74
N THR A 736 -20.84 4.67 20.26
CA THR A 736 -19.89 3.86 21.02
C THR A 736 -18.57 4.62 21.17
N LEU A 737 -18.08 4.74 22.40
CA LEU A 737 -16.75 5.23 22.73
C LEU A 737 -15.83 4.03 22.98
N GLN A 738 -14.84 3.83 22.16
CA GLN A 738 -13.74 2.92 22.44
C GLN A 738 -12.60 3.66 23.12
N VAL A 739 -12.12 3.12 24.22
CA VAL A 739 -10.88 3.55 24.88
C VAL A 739 -9.82 2.46 24.68
N ASN A 740 -8.59 2.86 24.44
CA ASN A 740 -7.49 1.91 24.26
C ASN A 740 -6.20 2.43 24.89
N ALA A 741 -5.34 1.50 25.29
CA ALA A 741 -4.00 1.78 25.81
C ALA A 741 -3.07 0.60 25.52
N GLY A 742 -1.78 0.88 25.50
CA GLY A 742 -0.81 -0.19 25.26
C GLY A 742 0.64 0.26 25.27
N VAL A 743 1.48 -0.69 24.94
CA VAL A 743 2.93 -0.51 24.87
C VAL A 743 3.42 -1.07 23.54
N GLN A 744 4.13 -0.27 22.78
CA GLN A 744 4.87 -0.69 21.58
C GLN A 744 6.32 -0.99 21.97
N ASN A 745 6.90 -2.01 21.33
CA ASN A 745 8.27 -2.45 21.55
C ASN A 745 8.62 -2.66 23.04
N ILE A 746 7.85 -3.51 23.73
CA ILE A 746 8.03 -3.86 25.15
C ILE A 746 9.45 -4.35 25.42
N THR A 747 10.02 -5.09 24.48
CA THR A 747 11.40 -5.63 24.54
C THR A 747 12.47 -4.56 24.43
N ASN A 748 12.12 -3.33 24.04
CA ASN A 748 13.03 -2.23 23.74
C ASN A 748 14.14 -2.65 22.75
N ALA A 749 13.75 -3.42 21.74
CA ALA A 749 14.64 -3.86 20.66
C ALA A 749 14.87 -2.67 19.72
N TYR A 750 15.90 -1.89 19.98
CA TYR A 750 16.24 -0.65 19.29
C TYR A 750 17.73 -0.60 18.99
N GLN A 751 18.14 0.08 17.93
CA GLN A 751 19.55 0.29 17.63
C GLN A 751 20.23 1.03 18.78
N LYS A 752 21.52 0.76 19.03
CA LYS A 752 22.27 1.31 20.16
C LYS A 752 23.56 2.03 19.75
N ASP A 753 23.97 1.81 18.53
CA ASP A 753 25.23 2.27 17.93
C ASP A 753 24.94 3.28 16.81
N PHE A 754 23.99 4.20 17.06
CA PHE A 754 23.77 5.32 16.17
C PHE A 754 25.01 6.20 16.05
N ASP A 755 25.25 6.72 14.88
CA ASP A 755 26.26 7.75 14.69
C ASP A 755 25.89 9.04 15.38
N LYS A 756 26.91 9.76 15.87
CA LYS A 756 26.76 10.97 16.68
C LYS A 756 27.23 12.22 15.97
N GLY A 757 26.59 13.33 16.33
CA GLY A 757 27.00 14.64 15.88
C GLY A 757 26.69 14.94 14.41
N TRP A 758 27.35 15.98 13.88
CA TRP A 758 27.06 16.50 12.55
C TRP A 758 27.67 15.65 11.42
N ASN A 759 28.74 14.92 11.69
CA ASN A 759 29.42 14.07 10.69
C ASN A 759 28.91 12.62 10.72
N ARG A 760 27.61 12.43 11.00
CA ARG A 760 26.95 11.11 11.04
C ARG A 760 26.67 10.57 9.64
N ASP A 761 26.75 9.26 9.47
CA ASP A 761 26.14 8.58 8.34
C ASP A 761 24.62 8.49 8.60
N SER A 762 23.82 9.31 7.92
CA SER A 762 22.36 9.35 8.10
C SER A 762 21.69 8.04 7.67
N ASP A 763 22.33 7.27 6.81
CA ASP A 763 21.82 5.99 6.31
C ASP A 763 22.19 4.81 7.22
N TYR A 764 23.06 5.03 8.23
CA TYR A 764 23.38 4.01 9.23
C TYR A 764 22.28 3.89 10.29
N ILE A 765 21.10 3.53 9.83
CA ILE A 765 19.92 3.22 10.67
C ILE A 765 19.36 1.85 10.31
N TYR A 766 18.98 1.07 11.32
CA TYR A 766 18.44 -0.28 11.19
C TYR A 766 17.65 -0.69 12.43
N GLY A 767 16.82 -1.72 12.33
CA GLY A 767 16.00 -2.19 13.44
C GLY A 767 14.60 -1.58 13.46
N PRO A 768 13.87 -1.73 14.57
CA PRO A 768 12.54 -1.16 14.74
C PRO A 768 12.55 0.37 14.75
N SER A 769 11.54 0.99 14.11
CA SER A 769 11.42 2.44 13.99
C SER A 769 11.19 3.17 15.34
N LEU A 770 10.58 2.50 16.32
CA LEU A 770 10.27 3.09 17.62
C LEU A 770 10.97 2.35 18.76
N PRO A 771 11.55 3.05 19.74
CA PRO A 771 11.94 2.48 21.02
C PRO A 771 10.69 2.05 21.79
N ARG A 772 10.83 1.51 23.02
CA ARG A 772 9.68 1.23 23.88
C ARG A 772 8.84 2.48 24.08
N SER A 773 7.57 2.43 23.63
CA SER A 773 6.67 3.58 23.61
C SER A 773 5.33 3.23 24.23
N TYR A 774 4.71 4.18 24.89
CA TYR A 774 3.45 4.01 25.60
C TYR A 774 2.38 4.83 24.92
N PHE A 775 1.21 4.22 24.66
CA PHE A 775 0.12 4.95 24.01
C PHE A 775 -1.20 4.81 24.73
N VAL A 776 -2.02 5.84 24.57
CA VAL A 776 -3.43 5.86 24.93
C VAL A 776 -4.22 6.44 23.76
N GLY A 777 -5.46 5.99 23.60
CA GLY A 777 -6.31 6.49 22.52
C GLY A 777 -7.80 6.37 22.86
N MET A 778 -8.59 7.12 22.10
CA MET A 778 -10.03 7.06 22.13
C MET A 778 -10.59 7.13 20.72
N LYS A 779 -11.72 6.46 20.48
CA LYS A 779 -12.43 6.46 19.22
C LYS A 779 -13.93 6.50 19.46
N LEU A 780 -14.61 7.48 18.91
CA LEU A 780 -16.05 7.64 18.95
C LEU A 780 -16.63 7.23 17.61
N THR A 781 -17.56 6.27 17.62
CA THR A 781 -18.18 5.72 16.41
C THR A 781 -19.69 5.84 16.49
N TYR A 782 -20.31 6.32 15.37
CA TYR A 782 -21.75 6.43 15.15
C TYR A 782 -22.19 5.58 13.97
#